data_0dc15245a727c928060842d9e9697e73
#
_entry.id   0dc15245a727c928060842d9e9697e73
#
_cell.length_a   1.000
_cell.length_b   1.000
_cell.length_c   1.000
_cell.angle_alpha   90.00
_cell.angle_beta   90.00
_cell.angle_gamma   90.00
#
_symmetry.space_group_name_H-M   'P 1'
#
loop_
_entity.id
_entity.type
_entity.pdbx_description
1 polymer ?
#
loop_
_entity_poly.entity_id
_entity_poly.type
_entity_poly.pdbx_seq_one_letter_code
_entity_poly.pdbx_strand_id
1 'polypeptide(L)'
;MSSPIKTSQNASRKFRRTLKPLAFVLLCFTVFSAWAQTSQTITQIRVIGNRRIPKETILARMFSHENEPFDPTTVERDFNSLWNTGYFEDVRIEREDNPKGGIILDVYVREKPTIREINYKGLNSVTQSDVLDRLKKEKVGFSIESQYDPTRIARVETVIKELLAEHGHQFATVKADVKTIPPASVQVNFIIKEGPKVKVGNISFTGNQHVSSRELRLAMKNLRPIGIPHSIIFENLFAKTYDASKLEEDAERVRRAYQDRGYFRANTGEPLTHIRNEGGLSFFTFRPRKGKRIDIRIPVDEGGRYRLGSITFTGNKAVPDSNLKALRAQFPMKDGEWFNFTAFGKGLQNLQKAYGQLGYINFTADPVPTIDDAKKTVSFVVNLQEGKPFYVSRIEFQGNTVTRDFVIRRELLLEEGQVYNSHLWELSLLRLNQLDYFDPLKVDQDSETHQNPEAGTVDLLLKVHEKGKNSIGLNGGVSGLSGTFLGLNYQTNNFLGLGETLSVQASAGNLSRNLLFGFNEPYLRNKPVSLGFQLYSSKYDYNSAKAYNLTGADANTTQAVTSLTQNYNQSVTGFTVSGAYPIRHSFKRIGLTYTLNRSSVTAFSQASQNLFQTLAFRSGIQGQNSLEGIVSSMISLSYSWNRLDSPYMPRTGTSFQGALQLAGLWGNVRYFEPVVEYKQFRPIKWFHFNNEGRNVLGYRLQANYIQGISGDVAPPFNRFYAGGEADLRGFDIRTATPYGFVPTRVLFNLTNPDGTCVPRDPTNPQTNQCVQVPIPVYGIGPIGGDTQVTANVEYRIPLVGRTAALEFFDDFGMNMANNSGQLKQSPEGYDSLNAPLYGCPNYVNGACVGGQSIQFDRYIRPIPGTNYVPRMSLGAQISVMMPIINAPFRIYYAYNPLRLYDDINGQNLITRSMFPAGGAGDYSFAQATQLYGSLYELREPNKTFRLTVSTTF
;
A
#
# COMPACT_ATOMS: atom_id res chain seq x y z
N MET A 1 23.38 52.34 -23.57
CA MET A 1 24.36 52.89 -24.52
C MET A 1 24.49 51.83 -25.60
N SER A 2 23.77 52.04 -26.57
CA SER A 2 24.01 52.44 -27.97
C SER A 2 24.41 51.27 -28.88
N SER A 3 23.42 50.89 -29.65
CA SER A 3 23.54 50.39 -31.04
C SER A 3 24.46 51.33 -31.89
N PRO A 4 24.68 51.15 -33.17
CA PRO A 4 24.03 50.27 -34.17
C PRO A 4 24.87 49.93 -35.44
N ILE A 5 24.32 49.14 -36.38
CA ILE A 5 24.16 49.36 -37.86
C ILE A 5 25.42 49.21 -38.75
N LYS A 6 25.40 48.43 -39.84
CA LYS A 6 25.10 48.63 -41.27
C LYS A 6 25.78 47.54 -42.11
N THR A 7 25.02 46.84 -42.90
CA THR A 7 24.77 46.94 -44.38
C THR A 7 25.91 47.24 -45.28
N SER A 8 26.14 46.44 -46.32
CA SER A 8 26.13 46.76 -47.77
C SER A 8 26.78 45.59 -48.53
N GLN A 9 26.20 45.00 -49.49
CA GLN A 9 25.93 45.33 -50.88
C GLN A 9 27.17 45.42 -51.77
N ASN A 10 27.02 44.70 -52.89
CA ASN A 10 27.55 44.98 -54.24
C ASN A 10 29.01 44.59 -54.50
N ALA A 11 29.40 44.21 -55.68
CA ALA A 11 28.84 44.08 -57.02
C ALA A 11 29.89 43.46 -57.99
N SER A 12 29.34 42.72 -58.95
CA SER A 12 29.67 42.71 -60.36
C SER A 12 31.07 43.06 -60.90
N ARG A 13 31.53 42.30 -61.90
CA ARG A 13 32.02 42.71 -63.21
C ARG A 13 32.72 41.54 -63.87
N LYS A 14 32.16 40.96 -65.01
CA LYS A 14 32.43 41.28 -66.45
C LYS A 14 33.92 41.21 -66.89
N PHE A 15 34.14 40.36 -67.90
CA PHE A 15 34.85 40.60 -69.16
C PHE A 15 34.71 39.33 -70.01
N ARG A 16 34.07 39.28 -71.10
CA ARG A 16 34.03 39.66 -72.51
C ARG A 16 35.21 39.18 -73.34
N ARG A 17 34.80 38.61 -74.46
CA ARG A 17 35.36 38.65 -75.85
C ARG A 17 36.31 37.48 -76.25
N THR A 18 36.25 36.86 -77.39
CA THR A 18 35.69 37.07 -78.78
C THR A 18 36.29 35.88 -79.56
N LEU A 19 35.83 35.33 -80.57
CA LEU A 19 35.47 35.62 -81.97
C LEU A 19 35.17 34.28 -82.68
N LYS A 20 34.19 34.39 -83.57
CA LYS A 20 33.80 33.53 -84.68
C LYS A 20 34.99 33.40 -85.72
N PRO A 21 34.87 32.69 -86.89
CA PRO A 21 33.63 32.09 -87.57
C PRO A 21 33.90 30.86 -88.44
N LEU A 22 32.83 30.55 -89.18
CA LEU A 22 32.67 29.98 -90.56
C LEU A 22 32.79 28.46 -90.69
N ALA A 23 31.73 27.83 -90.99
CA ALA A 23 30.87 27.58 -92.17
C ALA A 23 31.22 26.35 -92.96
N PHE A 24 30.23 25.68 -93.35
CA PHE A 24 29.83 25.02 -94.62
C PHE A 24 29.32 23.63 -94.39
N VAL A 25 28.02 23.49 -94.41
CA VAL A 25 27.19 22.94 -95.53
C VAL A 25 27.43 21.51 -95.91
N LEU A 26 26.49 20.59 -95.63
CA LEU A 26 25.64 19.91 -96.59
C LEU A 26 24.84 18.84 -95.83
N LEU A 27 23.59 19.02 -95.72
CA LEU A 27 22.47 18.23 -96.41
C LEU A 27 22.66 16.70 -96.26
N CYS A 28 21.98 16.06 -95.34
CA CYS A 28 21.26 14.81 -95.70
C CYS A 28 19.96 14.73 -94.86
N PHE A 29 18.88 14.78 -95.63
CA PHE A 29 17.53 14.49 -95.15
C PHE A 29 17.48 13.07 -94.62
N THR A 30 17.14 12.88 -93.36
CA THR A 30 16.38 11.79 -92.81
C THR A 30 15.31 12.32 -91.96
N VAL A 31 14.09 12.17 -92.41
CA VAL A 31 12.81 12.39 -91.76
C VAL A 31 12.78 11.42 -90.56
N PHE A 32 13.08 11.88 -89.37
CA PHE A 32 12.60 11.24 -88.18
C PHE A 32 11.23 11.86 -87.85
N SER A 33 10.20 11.09 -88.19
CA SER A 33 8.87 11.33 -87.67
C SER A 33 8.95 11.28 -86.16
N ALA A 34 8.91 12.43 -85.49
CA ALA A 34 8.51 12.53 -84.14
C ALA A 34 7.09 11.97 -84.04
N TRP A 35 6.99 10.73 -83.57
CA TRP A 35 5.71 10.27 -83.03
C TRP A 35 5.49 11.09 -81.80
N ALA A 36 4.70 12.13 -81.89
CA ALA A 36 3.97 12.68 -80.78
C ALA A 36 3.10 11.54 -80.28
N GLN A 37 3.54 10.86 -79.18
CA GLN A 37 2.61 10.12 -78.37
C GLN A 37 1.60 11.10 -77.84
N THR A 38 0.43 11.10 -78.48
CA THR A 38 -0.74 11.73 -77.92
C THR A 38 -1.03 11.00 -76.63
N SER A 39 -0.63 11.58 -75.55
CA SER A 39 -0.98 11.07 -74.20
C SER A 39 -2.52 11.02 -74.17
N GLN A 40 -3.04 9.79 -74.22
CA GLN A 40 -4.48 9.58 -74.12
C GLN A 40 -4.91 10.05 -72.78
N THR A 41 -5.92 10.88 -72.67
CA THR A 41 -6.48 11.41 -71.43
C THR A 41 -7.44 10.40 -70.78
N ILE A 42 -7.42 10.32 -69.47
CA ILE A 42 -8.38 9.52 -68.68
C ILE A 42 -9.73 10.22 -68.76
N THR A 43 -10.71 9.62 -69.43
CA THR A 43 -12.04 10.20 -69.62
C THR A 43 -12.97 9.86 -68.44
N GLN A 44 -12.75 8.74 -67.79
CA GLN A 44 -13.59 8.29 -66.70
C GLN A 44 -12.83 7.30 -65.81
N ILE A 45 -13.07 7.35 -64.47
CA ILE A 45 -12.63 6.31 -63.53
C ILE A 45 -13.87 5.62 -62.98
N ARG A 46 -13.98 4.31 -63.23
CA ARG A 46 -15.09 3.49 -62.74
C ARG A 46 -14.54 2.61 -61.62
N VAL A 47 -15.15 2.72 -60.44
CA VAL A 47 -14.85 1.80 -59.29
C VAL A 47 -15.90 0.70 -59.30
N ILE A 48 -15.42 -0.54 -59.32
CA ILE A 48 -16.24 -1.74 -59.50
C ILE A 48 -15.94 -2.68 -58.33
N GLY A 49 -16.99 -3.16 -57.62
CA GLY A 49 -16.86 -4.13 -56.56
C GLY A 49 -16.81 -3.55 -55.15
N ASN A 50 -16.79 -2.21 -55.00
CA ASN A 50 -16.95 -1.57 -53.74
C ASN A 50 -18.38 -1.75 -53.20
N ARG A 51 -18.54 -2.05 -51.92
CA ARG A 51 -19.82 -2.33 -51.25
C ARG A 51 -20.06 -1.43 -50.04
N ARG A 52 -19.05 -1.31 -49.19
CA ARG A 52 -19.09 -0.57 -47.96
C ARG A 52 -18.30 0.74 -48.05
N ILE A 53 -17.21 0.72 -48.80
CA ILE A 53 -16.35 1.89 -48.98
C ILE A 53 -16.92 2.75 -50.11
N PRO A 54 -17.30 3.98 -49.85
CA PRO A 54 -17.82 4.87 -50.92
C PRO A 54 -16.78 5.04 -52.04
N LYS A 55 -17.28 5.15 -53.27
CA LYS A 55 -16.47 5.41 -54.48
C LYS A 55 -15.55 6.64 -54.25
N GLU A 56 -16.10 7.69 -53.67
CA GLU A 56 -15.39 8.95 -53.40
C GLU A 56 -14.17 8.74 -52.49
N THR A 57 -14.29 7.85 -51.50
CA THR A 57 -13.17 7.53 -50.60
C THR A 57 -12.05 6.79 -51.32
N ILE A 58 -12.37 5.92 -52.26
CA ILE A 58 -11.41 5.21 -53.11
C ILE A 58 -10.71 6.20 -54.06
N LEU A 59 -11.47 7.03 -54.73
CA LEU A 59 -10.95 8.05 -55.67
C LEU A 59 -10.05 9.06 -54.94
N ALA A 60 -10.42 9.47 -53.68
CA ALA A 60 -9.60 10.37 -52.88
C ALA A 60 -8.20 9.80 -52.51
N ARG A 61 -8.00 8.52 -52.69
CA ARG A 61 -6.70 7.85 -52.45
C ARG A 61 -5.88 7.60 -53.69
N MET A 62 -6.46 7.92 -54.84
CA MET A 62 -5.81 7.80 -56.16
C MET A 62 -5.15 9.12 -56.55
N PHE A 63 -4.05 9.06 -57.21
CA PHE A 63 -3.31 10.17 -57.80
C PHE A 63 -3.78 10.45 -59.24
N SER A 64 -4.37 9.45 -59.91
CA SER A 64 -4.96 9.61 -61.25
C SER A 64 -6.33 10.28 -61.16
N HIS A 65 -6.59 11.30 -61.96
CA HIS A 65 -7.88 12.01 -61.96
C HIS A 65 -8.47 12.02 -63.41
N GLU A 66 -9.79 12.18 -63.50
CA GLU A 66 -10.47 12.35 -64.77
C GLU A 66 -9.98 13.65 -65.47
N ASN A 67 -9.78 13.59 -66.74
CA ASN A 67 -9.23 14.63 -67.64
C ASN A 67 -7.73 14.86 -67.52
N GLU A 68 -6.97 13.99 -66.84
CA GLU A 68 -5.50 14.01 -66.83
C GLU A 68 -4.92 13.06 -67.86
N PRO A 69 -3.67 13.27 -68.33
CA PRO A 69 -3.00 12.36 -69.21
C PRO A 69 -2.74 11.03 -68.52
N PHE A 70 -2.95 9.92 -69.20
CA PHE A 70 -2.67 8.59 -68.67
C PHE A 70 -1.17 8.38 -68.50
N ASP A 71 -0.76 8.05 -67.27
CA ASP A 71 0.61 7.69 -66.95
C ASP A 71 0.63 6.36 -66.20
N PRO A 72 1.26 5.33 -66.75
CA PRO A 72 1.36 4.01 -66.11
C PRO A 72 2.01 4.03 -64.74
N THR A 73 2.97 4.96 -64.49
CA THR A 73 3.65 5.06 -63.20
C THR A 73 2.75 5.62 -62.10
N THR A 74 1.82 6.49 -62.50
CA THR A 74 0.79 7.04 -61.61
C THR A 74 -0.25 5.96 -61.27
N VAL A 75 -0.64 5.12 -62.24
CA VAL A 75 -1.55 3.98 -61.96
C VAL A 75 -0.91 2.92 -61.04
N GLU A 76 0.41 2.67 -61.17
CA GLU A 76 1.12 1.80 -60.22
C GLU A 76 1.13 2.42 -58.81
N ARG A 77 1.31 3.72 -58.69
CA ARG A 77 1.18 4.44 -57.39
C ARG A 77 -0.23 4.31 -56.80
N ASP A 78 -1.26 4.42 -57.67
CA ASP A 78 -2.66 4.27 -57.27
C ASP A 78 -2.93 2.88 -56.74
N PHE A 79 -2.43 1.85 -57.43
CA PHE A 79 -2.52 0.49 -56.95
C PHE A 79 -1.85 0.33 -55.59
N ASN A 80 -0.62 0.81 -55.44
CA ASN A 80 0.13 0.74 -54.17
C ASN A 80 -0.56 1.55 -53.05
N SER A 81 -1.11 2.73 -53.38
CA SER A 81 -1.86 3.55 -52.41
C SER A 81 -3.11 2.84 -51.93
N LEU A 82 -3.90 2.28 -52.83
CA LEU A 82 -5.12 1.55 -52.49
C LEU A 82 -4.80 0.27 -51.72
N TRP A 83 -3.76 -0.50 -52.15
CA TRP A 83 -3.32 -1.71 -51.49
C TRP A 83 -2.85 -1.46 -50.05
N ASN A 84 -2.05 -0.41 -49.87
CA ASN A 84 -1.49 -0.05 -48.57
C ASN A 84 -2.53 0.48 -47.58
N THR A 85 -3.74 0.82 -48.00
CA THR A 85 -4.84 1.11 -47.08
C THR A 85 -5.21 -0.10 -46.24
N GLY A 86 -4.91 -1.30 -46.70
CA GLY A 86 -5.27 -2.55 -46.05
C GLY A 86 -6.76 -2.90 -46.13
N TYR A 87 -7.58 -2.09 -46.80
CA TYR A 87 -9.03 -2.30 -46.87
C TYR A 87 -9.46 -3.37 -47.88
N PHE A 88 -8.60 -3.67 -48.80
CA PHE A 88 -8.93 -4.53 -49.95
C PHE A 88 -8.20 -5.87 -49.85
N GLU A 89 -8.85 -6.94 -50.26
CA GLU A 89 -8.31 -8.26 -50.45
C GLU A 89 -7.71 -8.41 -51.85
N ASP A 90 -8.32 -7.71 -52.84
CA ASP A 90 -7.86 -7.69 -54.22
C ASP A 90 -8.11 -6.28 -54.79
N VAL A 91 -7.12 -5.80 -55.56
CA VAL A 91 -7.19 -4.54 -56.27
C VAL A 91 -6.63 -4.80 -57.66
N ARG A 92 -7.37 -4.45 -58.66
CA ARG A 92 -6.90 -4.52 -60.05
C ARG A 92 -7.32 -3.25 -60.74
N ILE A 93 -6.42 -2.65 -61.50
CA ILE A 93 -6.69 -1.47 -62.29
C ILE A 93 -6.49 -1.85 -63.76
N GLU A 94 -7.58 -1.83 -64.50
CA GLU A 94 -7.61 -2.23 -65.90
C GLU A 94 -7.87 -1.00 -66.76
N ARG A 95 -7.28 -0.97 -67.92
CA ARG A 95 -7.44 0.09 -68.91
C ARG A 95 -8.40 -0.40 -70.02
N GLU A 96 -9.43 0.40 -70.29
CA GLU A 96 -10.33 0.19 -71.40
C GLU A 96 -10.26 1.42 -72.32
N ASP A 97 -10.16 1.22 -73.62
CA ASP A 97 -10.16 2.33 -74.58
C ASP A 97 -11.60 2.82 -74.82
N ASN A 98 -11.86 4.11 -74.61
CA ASN A 98 -13.19 4.69 -74.74
C ASN A 98 -13.53 4.87 -76.23
N PRO A 99 -14.64 4.32 -76.72
CA PRO A 99 -15.08 4.47 -78.14
C PRO A 99 -15.23 5.90 -78.58
N LYS A 100 -15.37 6.86 -77.64
CA LYS A 100 -15.51 8.29 -77.97
C LYS A 100 -14.14 9.05 -77.86
N GLY A 101 -13.03 8.33 -77.69
CA GLY A 101 -11.69 8.83 -77.54
C GLY A 101 -11.28 8.97 -76.08
N GLY A 102 -10.00 8.62 -75.80
CA GLY A 102 -9.41 8.61 -74.40
C GLY A 102 -9.50 7.23 -73.76
N ILE A 103 -9.21 7.19 -72.43
CA ILE A 103 -9.06 5.93 -71.65
C ILE A 103 -10.07 5.96 -70.46
N ILE A 104 -10.66 4.82 -70.20
CA ILE A 104 -11.44 4.53 -68.99
C ILE A 104 -10.53 3.69 -68.10
N LEU A 105 -10.38 4.09 -66.81
CA LEU A 105 -9.72 3.29 -65.81
C LEU A 105 -10.76 2.51 -65.00
N ASP A 106 -10.76 1.21 -65.09
CA ASP A 106 -11.62 0.34 -64.28
C ASP A 106 -10.86 -0.17 -63.07
N VAL A 107 -11.27 0.35 -61.92
CA VAL A 107 -10.69 -0.02 -60.62
C VAL A 107 -11.56 -1.09 -60.00
N TYR A 108 -11.12 -2.32 -60.13
CA TYR A 108 -11.78 -3.46 -59.51
C TYR A 108 -11.24 -3.60 -58.08
N VAL A 109 -12.13 -3.56 -57.10
CA VAL A 109 -11.79 -3.75 -55.69
C VAL A 109 -12.63 -4.86 -55.05
N ARG A 110 -11.99 -5.65 -54.27
CA ARG A 110 -12.67 -6.60 -53.38
C ARG A 110 -12.35 -6.25 -51.93
N GLU A 111 -13.35 -5.80 -51.21
CA GLU A 111 -13.17 -5.36 -49.82
C GLU A 111 -12.90 -6.57 -48.91
N LYS A 112 -11.95 -6.41 -47.95
CA LYS A 112 -11.77 -7.37 -46.86
C LYS A 112 -13.03 -7.41 -45.99
N PRO A 113 -13.53 -8.58 -45.63
CA PRO A 113 -14.68 -8.69 -44.75
C PRO A 113 -14.38 -8.13 -43.39
N THR A 114 -15.41 -7.60 -42.71
CA THR A 114 -15.33 -7.13 -41.32
C THR A 114 -15.81 -8.17 -40.33
N ILE A 115 -15.21 -8.18 -39.15
CA ILE A 115 -15.62 -9.05 -38.05
C ILE A 115 -16.89 -8.47 -37.43
N ARG A 116 -18.01 -9.17 -37.57
CA ARG A 116 -19.29 -8.73 -37.01
C ARG A 116 -19.59 -9.34 -35.64
N GLU A 117 -19.07 -10.53 -35.41
CA GLU A 117 -19.32 -11.26 -34.19
C GLU A 117 -18.11 -12.10 -33.81
N ILE A 118 -17.79 -12.10 -32.49
CA ILE A 118 -16.70 -12.88 -31.92
C ILE A 118 -17.28 -13.74 -30.80
N ASN A 119 -17.13 -15.05 -30.93
CA ASN A 119 -17.62 -16.01 -29.95
C ASN A 119 -16.49 -16.91 -29.44
N TYR A 120 -16.48 -17.13 -28.13
CA TYR A 120 -15.56 -18.04 -27.47
C TYR A 120 -16.33 -19.26 -26.95
N LYS A 121 -16.16 -20.41 -27.57
CA LYS A 121 -16.88 -21.64 -27.21
C LYS A 121 -15.94 -22.59 -26.47
N GLY A 122 -16.32 -23.00 -25.26
CA GLY A 122 -15.53 -23.93 -24.45
C GLY A 122 -14.51 -23.27 -23.53
N LEU A 123 -14.65 -21.97 -23.26
CA LEU A 123 -13.88 -21.21 -22.30
C LEU A 123 -14.52 -21.34 -20.91
N ASN A 124 -13.84 -22.00 -19.96
CA ASN A 124 -14.36 -22.27 -18.62
C ASN A 124 -13.40 -21.80 -17.50
N SER A 125 -12.09 -21.84 -17.75
CA SER A 125 -11.06 -21.55 -16.74
C SER A 125 -10.68 -20.07 -16.66
N VAL A 126 -10.99 -19.30 -17.67
CA VAL A 126 -10.76 -17.87 -17.80
C VAL A 126 -12.00 -17.21 -18.35
N THR A 127 -12.21 -15.94 -18.04
CA THR A 127 -13.35 -15.19 -18.53
C THR A 127 -13.07 -14.56 -19.89
N GLN A 128 -14.11 -14.21 -20.63
CA GLN A 128 -13.95 -13.44 -21.87
C GLN A 128 -13.24 -12.12 -21.64
N SER A 129 -13.48 -11.48 -20.48
CA SER A 129 -12.79 -10.25 -20.09
C SER A 129 -11.29 -10.46 -19.97
N ASP A 130 -10.84 -11.56 -19.34
CA ASP A 130 -9.41 -11.88 -19.21
C ASP A 130 -8.73 -12.04 -20.58
N VAL A 131 -9.44 -12.64 -21.55
CA VAL A 131 -8.96 -12.76 -22.94
C VAL A 131 -8.80 -11.38 -23.57
N LEU A 132 -9.82 -10.52 -23.46
CA LEU A 132 -9.79 -9.18 -24.04
C LEU A 132 -8.69 -8.31 -23.41
N ASP A 133 -8.52 -8.36 -22.09
CA ASP A 133 -7.47 -7.65 -21.38
C ASP A 133 -6.06 -8.14 -21.81
N ARG A 134 -5.90 -9.45 -22.01
CA ARG A 134 -4.65 -10.02 -22.52
C ARG A 134 -4.35 -9.56 -23.94
N LEU A 135 -5.34 -9.59 -24.84
CA LEU A 135 -5.19 -9.12 -26.23
C LEU A 135 -4.83 -7.63 -26.28
N LYS A 136 -5.42 -6.80 -25.39
CA LYS A 136 -5.09 -5.39 -25.25
C LYS A 136 -3.65 -5.20 -24.77
N LYS A 137 -3.23 -5.97 -23.76
CA LYS A 137 -1.85 -5.94 -23.23
C LYS A 137 -0.81 -6.32 -24.28
N GLU A 138 -1.09 -7.32 -25.09
CA GLU A 138 -0.24 -7.78 -26.20
C GLU A 138 -0.34 -6.89 -27.43
N LYS A 139 -1.15 -5.82 -27.39
CA LYS A 139 -1.39 -4.89 -28.51
C LYS A 139 -1.91 -5.58 -29.77
N VAL A 140 -2.63 -6.67 -29.62
CA VAL A 140 -3.32 -7.33 -30.73
C VAL A 140 -4.62 -6.58 -31.01
N GLY A 141 -4.63 -5.79 -32.08
CA GLY A 141 -5.80 -5.01 -32.52
C GLY A 141 -6.90 -5.91 -33.09
N PHE A 142 -7.70 -6.53 -32.21
CA PHE A 142 -8.78 -7.45 -32.55
C PHE A 142 -10.06 -7.06 -31.83
N SER A 143 -11.06 -6.62 -32.62
CA SER A 143 -12.35 -6.16 -32.10
C SER A 143 -13.47 -6.35 -33.11
N ILE A 144 -14.71 -6.26 -32.65
CA ILE A 144 -15.88 -6.18 -33.51
C ILE A 144 -15.72 -4.96 -34.44
N GLU A 145 -16.12 -5.09 -35.70
CA GLU A 145 -15.97 -4.12 -36.79
C GLU A 145 -14.53 -3.89 -37.28
N SER A 146 -13.53 -4.56 -36.70
CA SER A 146 -12.20 -4.58 -37.30
C SER A 146 -12.19 -5.45 -38.57
N GLN A 147 -11.21 -5.20 -39.44
CA GLN A 147 -11.02 -6.01 -40.66
C GLN A 147 -10.55 -7.41 -40.33
N TYR A 148 -11.09 -8.38 -41.02
CA TYR A 148 -10.64 -9.75 -40.94
C TYR A 148 -9.23 -9.90 -41.53
N ASP A 149 -8.34 -10.43 -40.69
CA ASP A 149 -6.97 -10.72 -41.04
C ASP A 149 -6.60 -12.10 -40.47
N PRO A 150 -6.34 -13.10 -41.33
CA PRO A 150 -5.98 -14.46 -40.90
C PRO A 150 -4.78 -14.49 -39.98
N THR A 151 -3.80 -13.60 -40.17
CA THR A 151 -2.58 -13.52 -39.35
C THR A 151 -2.91 -13.06 -37.93
N ARG A 152 -3.80 -12.08 -37.82
CA ARG A 152 -4.28 -11.63 -36.50
C ARG A 152 -5.09 -12.72 -35.80
N ILE A 153 -5.94 -13.43 -36.50
CA ILE A 153 -6.69 -14.56 -35.92
C ILE A 153 -5.73 -15.62 -35.38
N ALA A 154 -4.70 -16.02 -36.13
CA ALA A 154 -3.70 -16.96 -35.65
C ALA A 154 -2.93 -16.44 -34.41
N ARG A 155 -2.67 -15.12 -34.34
CA ARG A 155 -2.08 -14.51 -33.15
C ARG A 155 -3.02 -14.57 -31.95
N VAL A 156 -4.31 -14.29 -32.14
CA VAL A 156 -5.35 -14.43 -31.10
C VAL A 156 -5.42 -15.87 -30.59
N GLU A 157 -5.41 -16.88 -31.50
CA GLU A 157 -5.36 -18.29 -31.08
C GLU A 157 -4.15 -18.59 -30.18
N THR A 158 -2.99 -18.04 -30.55
CA THR A 158 -1.74 -18.21 -29.79
C THR A 158 -1.86 -17.55 -28.40
N VAL A 159 -2.34 -16.31 -28.34
CA VAL A 159 -2.50 -15.57 -27.07
C VAL A 159 -3.50 -16.27 -26.14
N ILE A 160 -4.60 -16.81 -26.69
CA ILE A 160 -5.56 -17.60 -25.89
C ILE A 160 -4.90 -18.89 -25.38
N LYS A 161 -4.10 -19.59 -26.19
CA LYS A 161 -3.37 -20.78 -25.74
C LYS A 161 -2.38 -20.45 -24.64
N GLU A 162 -1.61 -19.36 -24.76
CA GLU A 162 -0.67 -18.88 -23.75
C GLU A 162 -1.40 -18.54 -22.44
N LEU A 163 -2.52 -17.83 -22.52
CA LEU A 163 -3.34 -17.50 -21.34
C LEU A 163 -3.88 -18.76 -20.65
N LEU A 164 -4.38 -19.74 -21.41
CA LEU A 164 -4.83 -21.02 -20.87
C LEU A 164 -3.69 -21.85 -20.27
N ALA A 165 -2.50 -21.79 -20.85
CA ALA A 165 -1.31 -22.46 -20.33
C ALA A 165 -0.88 -21.84 -18.98
N GLU A 166 -0.90 -20.51 -18.85
CA GLU A 166 -0.66 -19.82 -17.57
C GLU A 166 -1.65 -20.27 -16.49
N HIS A 167 -2.88 -20.61 -16.85
CA HIS A 167 -3.90 -21.16 -15.95
C HIS A 167 -3.83 -22.69 -15.80
N GLY A 168 -2.82 -23.33 -16.40
CA GLY A 168 -2.49 -24.76 -16.24
C GLY A 168 -3.06 -25.68 -17.30
N HIS A 169 -3.60 -25.16 -18.33
CA HIS A 169 -4.15 -25.93 -19.43
C HIS A 169 -3.15 -26.01 -20.59
N GLN A 170 -2.00 -26.65 -20.35
CA GLN A 170 -0.89 -26.78 -21.31
C GLN A 170 -1.28 -27.51 -22.61
N PHE A 171 -2.33 -28.30 -22.55
CA PHE A 171 -2.81 -29.08 -23.73
C PHE A 171 -4.05 -28.42 -24.36
N ALA A 172 -4.30 -27.16 -24.05
CA ALA A 172 -5.38 -26.44 -24.67
C ALA A 172 -5.21 -26.33 -26.17
N THR A 173 -6.26 -26.60 -26.90
CA THR A 173 -6.31 -26.38 -28.36
C THR A 173 -7.34 -25.28 -28.64
N VAL A 174 -6.92 -24.30 -29.43
CA VAL A 174 -7.77 -23.19 -29.87
C VAL A 174 -7.76 -23.21 -31.38
N LYS A 175 -8.93 -23.24 -32.01
CA LYS A 175 -9.11 -23.15 -33.44
C LYS A 175 -10.20 -22.15 -33.76
N ALA A 176 -9.92 -21.23 -34.65
CA ALA A 176 -10.91 -20.33 -35.19
C ALA A 176 -11.73 -21.00 -36.30
N ASP A 177 -13.03 -20.94 -36.20
CA ASP A 177 -14.00 -21.28 -37.22
C ASP A 177 -14.60 -19.99 -37.75
N VAL A 178 -14.28 -19.64 -39.00
CA VAL A 178 -14.68 -18.38 -39.60
C VAL A 178 -15.85 -18.64 -40.55
N LYS A 179 -17.00 -18.05 -40.26
CA LYS A 179 -18.20 -18.15 -41.08
C LYS A 179 -18.48 -16.82 -41.78
N THR A 180 -18.71 -16.88 -43.06
CA THR A 180 -19.08 -15.70 -43.82
C THR A 180 -20.52 -15.30 -43.53
N ILE A 181 -20.77 -14.02 -43.30
CA ILE A 181 -22.06 -13.43 -43.20
C ILE A 181 -22.24 -12.45 -44.37
N PRO A 182 -23.14 -12.74 -45.34
CA PRO A 182 -23.37 -11.81 -46.43
C PRO A 182 -23.81 -10.42 -45.91
N PRO A 183 -23.43 -9.33 -46.61
CA PRO A 183 -22.74 -9.25 -47.87
C PRO A 183 -21.21 -9.18 -47.80
N ALA A 184 -20.59 -8.77 -46.71
CA ALA A 184 -19.14 -8.55 -46.60
C ALA A 184 -18.64 -8.63 -45.16
N SER A 185 -19.19 -9.55 -44.35
CA SER A 185 -18.84 -9.72 -42.96
C SER A 185 -18.49 -11.16 -42.62
N VAL A 186 -17.78 -11.35 -41.50
CA VAL A 186 -17.48 -12.68 -40.95
C VAL A 186 -17.82 -12.75 -39.47
N GLN A 187 -18.23 -13.95 -39.05
CA GLN A 187 -18.34 -14.37 -37.67
C GLN A 187 -17.12 -15.23 -37.34
N VAL A 188 -16.41 -14.91 -36.28
CA VAL A 188 -15.26 -15.67 -35.81
C VAL A 188 -15.65 -16.41 -34.54
N ASN A 189 -15.65 -17.75 -34.60
CA ASN A 189 -15.92 -18.60 -33.46
C ASN A 189 -14.61 -19.29 -33.02
N PHE A 190 -14.07 -18.94 -31.87
CA PHE A 190 -12.94 -19.67 -31.29
C PHE A 190 -13.47 -20.92 -30.59
N ILE A 191 -13.15 -22.09 -31.15
CA ILE A 191 -13.46 -23.39 -30.55
C ILE A 191 -12.30 -23.77 -29.65
N ILE A 192 -12.55 -23.73 -28.35
CA ILE A 192 -11.56 -23.91 -27.29
C ILE A 192 -11.80 -25.26 -26.62
N LYS A 193 -10.78 -26.09 -26.57
CA LYS A 193 -10.75 -27.30 -25.75
C LYS A 193 -9.61 -27.15 -24.74
N GLU A 194 -9.95 -26.80 -23.51
CA GLU A 194 -8.95 -26.48 -22.46
C GLU A 194 -8.10 -27.70 -22.08
N GLY A 195 -8.63 -28.92 -22.18
CA GLY A 195 -7.94 -30.11 -21.72
C GLY A 195 -7.83 -30.18 -20.18
N PRO A 196 -7.14 -31.18 -19.65
CA PRO A 196 -6.99 -31.36 -18.20
C PRO A 196 -6.03 -30.31 -17.61
N LYS A 197 -6.36 -29.81 -16.42
CA LYS A 197 -5.47 -28.96 -15.65
C LYS A 197 -4.25 -29.74 -15.15
N VAL A 198 -3.04 -29.25 -15.43
CA VAL A 198 -1.80 -29.90 -15.08
C VAL A 198 -1.12 -29.15 -13.95
N LYS A 199 -0.78 -29.86 -12.87
CA LYS A 199 -0.03 -29.34 -11.73
C LYS A 199 1.40 -29.85 -11.75
N VAL A 200 2.31 -29.08 -11.15
CA VAL A 200 3.70 -29.51 -10.94
C VAL A 200 3.71 -30.68 -9.94
N GLY A 201 4.42 -31.74 -10.30
CA GLY A 201 4.68 -32.91 -9.48
C GLY A 201 6.01 -32.81 -8.75
N ASN A 202 6.85 -33.85 -8.87
CA ASN A 202 8.17 -33.87 -8.26
C ASN A 202 9.18 -33.06 -9.10
N ILE A 203 10.04 -32.28 -8.44
CA ILE A 203 11.17 -31.59 -9.05
C ILE A 203 12.47 -32.24 -8.56
N SER A 204 13.23 -32.83 -9.47
CA SER A 204 14.49 -33.52 -9.20
C SER A 204 15.62 -32.94 -10.04
N PHE A 205 16.84 -33.10 -9.56
CA PHE A 205 18.07 -32.67 -10.23
C PHE A 205 18.97 -33.87 -10.40
N THR A 206 19.73 -33.88 -11.48
CA THR A 206 20.76 -34.91 -11.73
C THR A 206 22.09 -34.23 -12.00
N GLY A 207 23.19 -34.78 -11.46
CA GLY A 207 24.52 -34.19 -11.58
C GLY A 207 24.89 -33.20 -10.47
N ASN A 208 23.95 -32.87 -9.58
CA ASN A 208 24.19 -31.97 -8.44
C ASN A 208 24.90 -32.69 -7.29
N GLN A 209 26.24 -32.57 -7.23
CA GLN A 209 27.09 -33.22 -6.22
C GLN A 209 27.33 -32.30 -4.99
N HIS A 210 27.53 -31.01 -5.19
CA HIS A 210 27.94 -30.07 -4.14
C HIS A 210 26.81 -29.16 -3.64
N VAL A 211 25.76 -28.97 -4.44
CA VAL A 211 24.60 -28.16 -4.04
C VAL A 211 23.39 -29.06 -3.86
N SER A 212 22.76 -28.97 -2.70
CA SER A 212 21.64 -29.85 -2.37
C SER A 212 20.42 -29.57 -3.26
N SER A 213 19.67 -30.65 -3.61
CA SER A 213 18.44 -30.52 -4.39
C SER A 213 17.39 -29.62 -3.68
N ARG A 214 17.47 -29.48 -2.36
CA ARG A 214 16.63 -28.55 -1.59
C ARG A 214 16.97 -27.10 -1.92
N GLU A 215 18.26 -26.76 -1.95
CA GLU A 215 18.70 -25.38 -2.27
C GLU A 215 18.38 -25.02 -3.71
N LEU A 216 18.55 -25.96 -4.65
CA LEU A 216 18.19 -25.75 -6.05
C LEU A 216 16.69 -25.55 -6.24
N ARG A 217 15.86 -26.35 -5.57
CA ARG A 217 14.40 -26.12 -5.53
C ARG A 217 14.06 -24.76 -4.94
N LEU A 218 14.77 -24.31 -3.92
CA LEU A 218 14.57 -22.99 -3.33
C LEU A 218 14.97 -21.85 -4.29
N ALA A 219 15.87 -22.08 -5.22
CA ALA A 219 16.23 -21.11 -6.25
C ALA A 219 15.12 -20.92 -7.31
N MET A 220 14.33 -21.97 -7.59
CA MET A 220 13.18 -21.90 -8.48
C MET A 220 12.07 -21.04 -7.85
N LYS A 221 11.51 -20.12 -8.62
CA LYS A 221 10.48 -19.19 -8.15
C LYS A 221 9.08 -19.52 -8.68
N ASN A 222 9.03 -19.94 -9.94
CA ASN A 222 7.76 -20.03 -10.67
C ASN A 222 7.03 -21.36 -10.44
N LEU A 223 7.74 -22.48 -10.56
CA LEU A 223 7.13 -23.82 -10.58
C LEU A 223 7.21 -24.55 -9.23
N ARG A 224 7.99 -24.05 -8.30
CA ARG A 224 8.12 -24.64 -6.96
C ARG A 224 6.78 -24.53 -6.19
N PRO A 225 6.34 -25.58 -5.47
CA PRO A 225 5.20 -25.50 -4.56
C PRO A 225 5.38 -24.40 -3.52
N ILE A 226 4.28 -23.73 -3.14
CA ILE A 226 4.26 -22.71 -2.10
C ILE A 226 4.14 -23.43 -0.74
N GLY A 227 4.83 -22.96 0.30
CA GLY A 227 4.70 -23.43 1.67
C GLY A 227 5.81 -24.36 2.14
N ILE A 228 5.53 -25.12 3.20
CA ILE A 228 6.50 -26.02 3.85
C ILE A 228 6.73 -27.25 2.97
N PRO A 229 7.95 -27.49 2.46
CA PRO A 229 8.24 -28.67 1.67
C PRO A 229 8.06 -29.94 2.52
N HIS A 230 7.51 -30.99 1.91
CA HIS A 230 7.30 -32.35 2.45
C HIS A 230 6.05 -32.58 3.32
N SER A 231 5.06 -31.69 3.32
CA SER A 231 3.75 -32.02 3.86
C SER A 231 2.84 -32.54 2.75
N ILE A 232 2.41 -33.79 2.82
CA ILE A 232 1.46 -34.42 1.87
C ILE A 232 0.17 -33.60 1.76
N ILE A 233 -0.24 -32.96 2.84
CA ILE A 233 -1.44 -32.11 2.90
C ILE A 233 -1.19 -30.78 2.18
N PHE A 234 -0.06 -30.11 2.45
CA PHE A 234 0.26 -28.79 1.90
C PHE A 234 0.74 -28.83 0.46
N GLU A 235 1.48 -29.85 0.04
CA GLU A 235 1.87 -30.03 -1.38
C GLU A 235 0.66 -30.13 -2.31
N ASN A 236 -0.44 -30.71 -1.86
CA ASN A 236 -1.65 -30.87 -2.65
C ASN A 236 -2.52 -29.61 -2.70
N LEU A 237 -2.54 -28.83 -1.60
CA LEU A 237 -3.26 -27.54 -1.54
C LEU A 237 -2.53 -26.44 -2.31
N PHE A 238 -1.19 -26.44 -2.30
CA PHE A 238 -0.35 -25.38 -2.83
C PHE A 238 0.50 -25.78 -4.06
N ALA A 239 0.22 -26.93 -4.67
CA ALA A 239 0.86 -27.33 -5.90
C ALA A 239 0.60 -26.30 -6.99
N LYS A 240 1.68 -25.72 -7.55
CA LYS A 240 1.56 -24.74 -8.62
C LYS A 240 1.13 -25.41 -9.92
N THR A 241 0.42 -24.64 -10.69
CA THR A 241 0.08 -24.97 -12.06
C THR A 241 1.35 -24.99 -12.90
N TYR A 242 1.48 -25.96 -13.79
CA TYR A 242 2.62 -26.07 -14.68
C TYR A 242 2.49 -25.06 -15.84
N ASP A 243 3.59 -24.38 -16.12
CA ASP A 243 3.74 -23.47 -17.24
C ASP A 243 5.13 -23.70 -17.85
N ALA A 244 5.16 -24.10 -19.11
CA ALA A 244 6.40 -24.46 -19.80
C ALA A 244 7.34 -23.26 -19.98
N SER A 245 6.81 -22.07 -20.27
CA SER A 245 7.61 -20.85 -20.44
C SER A 245 8.37 -20.47 -19.17
N LYS A 246 7.79 -20.77 -18.02
CA LYS A 246 8.40 -20.50 -16.70
C LYS A 246 9.40 -21.56 -16.26
N LEU A 247 9.41 -22.72 -16.92
CA LEU A 247 10.38 -23.76 -16.63
C LEU A 247 11.79 -23.36 -17.05
N GLU A 248 11.95 -22.74 -18.20
CA GLU A 248 13.24 -22.23 -18.69
C GLU A 248 13.79 -21.13 -17.77
N GLU A 249 12.93 -20.21 -17.34
CA GLU A 249 13.32 -19.18 -16.36
C GLU A 249 13.79 -19.79 -15.03
N ASP A 250 13.11 -20.85 -14.57
CA ASP A 250 13.48 -21.52 -13.32
C ASP A 250 14.77 -22.34 -13.50
N ALA A 251 15.02 -22.96 -14.66
CA ALA A 251 16.28 -23.61 -14.98
C ALA A 251 17.44 -22.59 -14.99
N GLU A 252 17.23 -21.41 -15.57
CA GLU A 252 18.20 -20.31 -15.54
C GLU A 252 18.46 -19.82 -14.10
N ARG A 253 17.44 -19.77 -13.23
CA ARG A 253 17.64 -19.45 -11.80
C ARG A 253 18.44 -20.52 -11.09
N VAL A 254 18.28 -21.79 -11.44
CA VAL A 254 19.10 -22.89 -10.91
C VAL A 254 20.56 -22.69 -11.35
N ARG A 255 20.84 -22.38 -12.61
CA ARG A 255 22.18 -22.06 -13.11
C ARG A 255 22.80 -20.90 -12.33
N ARG A 256 22.05 -19.80 -12.16
CA ARG A 256 22.50 -18.63 -11.38
C ARG A 256 22.79 -18.98 -9.92
N ALA A 257 22.00 -19.87 -9.31
CA ALA A 257 22.24 -20.31 -7.95
C ALA A 257 23.60 -21.03 -7.77
N TYR A 258 24.07 -21.73 -8.77
CA TYR A 258 25.42 -22.28 -8.82
C TYR A 258 26.47 -21.19 -9.02
N GLN A 259 26.26 -20.31 -9.99
CA GLN A 259 27.18 -19.21 -10.28
C GLN A 259 27.34 -18.25 -9.10
N ASP A 260 26.29 -18.06 -8.28
CA ASP A 260 26.35 -17.31 -7.04
C ASP A 260 27.18 -17.96 -5.92
N ARG A 261 27.49 -19.26 -6.07
CA ARG A 261 28.31 -20.02 -5.12
C ARG A 261 29.74 -20.27 -5.61
N GLY A 262 30.09 -19.70 -6.74
CA GLY A 262 31.42 -19.78 -7.34
C GLY A 262 31.55 -20.81 -8.47
N TYR A 263 30.52 -21.55 -8.82
CA TYR A 263 30.57 -22.47 -9.97
C TYR A 263 30.33 -21.70 -11.27
N PHE A 264 31.34 -20.95 -11.68
CA PHE A 264 31.25 -19.99 -12.78
C PHE A 264 30.80 -20.63 -14.10
N ARG A 265 31.29 -21.83 -14.40
CA ARG A 265 30.96 -22.59 -15.64
C ARG A 265 29.73 -23.47 -15.49
N ALA A 266 28.99 -23.40 -14.37
CA ALA A 266 27.82 -24.24 -14.18
C ALA A 266 26.79 -24.04 -15.29
N ASN A 267 26.27 -25.14 -15.79
CA ASN A 267 25.25 -25.16 -16.84
C ASN A 267 24.10 -26.09 -16.45
N THR A 268 22.89 -25.75 -16.94
CA THR A 268 21.72 -26.61 -16.84
C THR A 268 21.38 -27.14 -18.22
N GLY A 269 21.28 -28.48 -18.36
CA GLY A 269 20.77 -29.09 -19.59
C GLY A 269 19.26 -28.84 -19.76
N GLU A 270 18.70 -29.26 -20.88
CA GLU A 270 17.27 -29.16 -21.16
C GLU A 270 16.45 -29.88 -20.07
N PRO A 271 15.46 -29.24 -19.46
CA PRO A 271 14.63 -29.88 -18.48
C PRO A 271 13.78 -31.01 -19.06
N LEU A 272 13.88 -32.20 -18.50
CA LEU A 272 13.08 -33.35 -18.90
C LEU A 272 11.77 -33.37 -18.10
N THR A 273 10.64 -33.49 -18.80
CA THR A 273 9.31 -33.50 -18.20
C THR A 273 8.61 -34.82 -18.42
N HIS A 274 8.02 -35.40 -17.37
CA HIS A 274 7.24 -36.64 -17.45
C HIS A 274 5.85 -36.43 -16.85
N ILE A 275 4.81 -36.74 -17.63
CA ILE A 275 3.43 -36.59 -17.23
C ILE A 275 2.90 -37.87 -16.61
N ARG A 276 2.34 -37.78 -15.39
CA ARG A 276 1.67 -38.89 -14.75
C ARG A 276 0.25 -38.52 -14.30
N ASN A 277 -0.59 -39.49 -14.17
CA ASN A 277 -1.92 -39.28 -13.57
C ASN A 277 -1.77 -39.03 -12.06
N GLU A 278 -2.57 -38.12 -11.51
CA GLU A 278 -2.60 -37.86 -10.06
C GLU A 278 -3.27 -39.09 -9.39
N GLY A 279 -2.47 -39.80 -8.56
CA GLY A 279 -2.98 -40.92 -7.77
C GLY A 279 -3.36 -40.49 -6.34
N GLY A 280 -4.06 -41.38 -5.62
CA GLY A 280 -4.44 -41.19 -4.21
C GLY A 280 -5.84 -40.61 -4.01
N LEU A 281 -6.25 -40.52 -2.73
CA LEU A 281 -7.54 -39.97 -2.32
C LEU A 281 -7.40 -38.50 -1.92
N SER A 282 -8.44 -37.69 -2.22
CA SER A 282 -8.52 -36.33 -1.73
C SER A 282 -8.80 -36.35 -0.21
N PHE A 283 -7.99 -35.64 0.57
CA PHE A 283 -8.12 -35.59 2.02
C PHE A 283 -9.47 -35.05 2.51
N PHE A 284 -10.05 -34.09 1.77
CA PHE A 284 -11.32 -33.45 2.14
C PHE A 284 -12.57 -34.16 1.61
N THR A 285 -12.45 -34.86 0.49
CA THR A 285 -13.62 -35.45 -0.17
C THR A 285 -13.62 -36.96 -0.22
N PHE A 286 -12.54 -37.61 0.23
CA PHE A 286 -12.31 -39.07 0.18
C PHE A 286 -12.55 -39.71 -1.21
N ARG A 287 -12.52 -38.90 -2.28
CA ARG A 287 -12.70 -39.35 -3.67
C ARG A 287 -11.34 -39.49 -4.37
N PRO A 288 -11.22 -40.43 -5.34
CA PRO A 288 -10.03 -40.51 -6.17
C PRO A 288 -9.73 -39.18 -6.83
N ARG A 289 -8.48 -38.75 -6.77
CA ARG A 289 -8.01 -37.51 -7.43
C ARG A 289 -8.01 -37.72 -8.93
N LYS A 290 -8.69 -36.83 -9.63
CA LYS A 290 -8.67 -36.76 -11.10
C LYS A 290 -7.80 -35.55 -11.48
N GLY A 291 -6.62 -35.79 -12.10
CA GLY A 291 -5.74 -34.73 -12.56
C GLY A 291 -4.47 -35.29 -13.17
N LYS A 292 -3.69 -34.42 -13.79
CA LYS A 292 -2.37 -34.74 -14.31
C LYS A 292 -1.31 -33.95 -13.56
N ARG A 293 -0.16 -34.57 -13.31
CA ARG A 293 1.04 -33.94 -12.76
C ARG A 293 2.21 -34.10 -13.71
N ILE A 294 3.07 -33.09 -13.75
CA ILE A 294 4.33 -33.12 -14.45
C ILE A 294 5.47 -33.22 -13.44
N ASP A 295 6.20 -34.31 -13.53
CA ASP A 295 7.48 -34.46 -12.82
C ASP A 295 8.58 -33.85 -13.70
N ILE A 296 9.43 -33.02 -13.08
CA ILE A 296 10.47 -32.25 -13.75
C ILE A 296 11.83 -32.78 -13.28
N ARG A 297 12.71 -33.07 -14.22
CA ARG A 297 14.11 -33.45 -13.98
C ARG A 297 15.03 -32.49 -14.70
N ILE A 298 15.85 -31.74 -13.95
CA ILE A 298 16.80 -30.77 -14.50
C ILE A 298 18.21 -31.37 -14.42
N PRO A 299 18.85 -31.70 -15.56
CA PRO A 299 20.25 -32.09 -15.56
C PRO A 299 21.12 -30.87 -15.27
N VAL A 300 22.14 -31.04 -14.44
CA VAL A 300 23.09 -29.99 -14.05
C VAL A 300 24.52 -30.48 -14.24
N ASP A 301 25.32 -29.63 -14.85
CA ASP A 301 26.77 -29.75 -14.84
C ASP A 301 27.31 -28.62 -13.95
N GLU A 302 27.88 -28.97 -12.78
CA GLU A 302 28.33 -27.97 -11.81
C GLU A 302 29.63 -27.28 -12.23
N GLY A 303 30.51 -27.99 -12.98
CA GLY A 303 31.83 -27.52 -13.30
C GLY A 303 32.73 -27.29 -12.08
N GLY A 304 33.82 -26.57 -12.29
CA GLY A 304 34.76 -26.20 -11.19
C GLY A 304 34.28 -24.99 -10.40
N ARG A 305 34.71 -24.91 -9.14
CA ARG A 305 34.42 -23.75 -8.26
C ARG A 305 35.58 -22.75 -8.31
N TYR A 306 35.28 -21.46 -8.57
CA TYR A 306 36.25 -20.39 -8.77
C TYR A 306 36.08 -19.27 -7.74
N ARG A 307 37.22 -18.68 -7.38
CA ARG A 307 37.28 -17.44 -6.58
C ARG A 307 37.43 -16.24 -7.52
N LEU A 308 37.02 -15.05 -7.05
CA LEU A 308 37.34 -13.80 -7.75
C LEU A 308 38.85 -13.55 -7.63
N GLY A 309 39.53 -13.40 -8.76
CA GLY A 309 40.92 -12.97 -8.81
C GLY A 309 41.01 -11.46 -8.61
N SER A 310 40.85 -10.72 -9.68
CA SER A 310 40.85 -9.26 -9.66
C SER A 310 39.80 -8.67 -10.60
N ILE A 311 39.38 -7.46 -10.34
CA ILE A 311 38.59 -6.64 -11.27
C ILE A 311 39.39 -5.39 -11.60
N THR A 312 39.77 -5.24 -12.88
CA THR A 312 40.52 -4.11 -13.41
C THR A 312 39.67 -3.34 -14.42
N PHE A 313 39.96 -2.07 -14.63
CA PHE A 313 39.18 -1.20 -15.51
C PHE A 313 40.06 -0.64 -16.61
N THR A 314 39.51 -0.48 -17.81
CA THR A 314 40.14 0.17 -18.95
C THR A 314 39.15 1.13 -19.59
N GLY A 315 39.61 2.16 -20.25
CA GLY A 315 38.76 3.15 -20.94
C GLY A 315 38.17 4.25 -20.05
N ASN A 316 38.59 4.33 -18.79
CA ASN A 316 38.18 5.36 -17.83
C ASN A 316 38.83 6.72 -18.16
N LYS A 317 38.04 7.67 -18.67
CA LYS A 317 38.45 9.06 -18.96
C LYS A 317 37.81 10.02 -17.96
N ALA A 318 36.54 9.82 -17.60
CA ALA A 318 35.84 10.66 -16.66
C ALA A 318 36.30 10.44 -15.20
N VAL A 319 36.74 9.22 -14.89
CA VAL A 319 37.31 8.88 -13.58
C VAL A 319 38.79 8.64 -13.73
N PRO A 320 39.67 9.49 -13.17
CA PRO A 320 41.14 9.34 -13.28
C PRO A 320 41.61 8.06 -12.58
N ASP A 321 42.77 7.53 -13.03
CA ASP A 321 43.37 6.31 -12.50
C ASP A 321 43.57 6.32 -10.98
N SER A 322 43.82 7.49 -10.42
CA SER A 322 43.93 7.67 -8.95
C SER A 322 42.64 7.27 -8.19
N ASN A 323 41.50 7.30 -8.87
CA ASN A 323 40.19 7.04 -8.27
C ASN A 323 39.59 5.68 -8.69
N LEU A 324 40.34 4.78 -9.33
CA LEU A 324 39.87 3.44 -9.71
C LEU A 324 39.38 2.61 -8.51
N LYS A 325 39.89 2.90 -7.30
CA LYS A 325 39.38 2.32 -6.07
C LYS A 325 37.90 2.62 -5.85
N ALA A 326 37.39 3.79 -6.28
CA ALA A 326 35.98 4.15 -6.19
C ALA A 326 35.12 3.31 -7.14
N LEU A 327 35.60 3.01 -8.33
CA LEU A 327 34.94 2.10 -9.28
C LEU A 327 34.93 0.66 -8.74
N ARG A 328 36.07 0.20 -8.16
CA ARG A 328 36.15 -1.13 -7.55
C ARG A 328 35.19 -1.28 -6.35
N ALA A 329 34.97 -0.22 -5.59
CA ALA A 329 34.03 -0.20 -4.46
C ALA A 329 32.57 -0.38 -4.87
N GLN A 330 32.21 -0.19 -6.15
CA GLN A 330 30.86 -0.44 -6.65
C GLN A 330 30.50 -1.94 -6.66
N PHE A 331 31.51 -2.82 -6.65
CA PHE A 331 31.31 -4.25 -6.64
C PHE A 331 31.22 -4.77 -5.18
N PRO A 332 30.07 -5.35 -4.80
CA PRO A 332 29.85 -5.82 -3.41
C PRO A 332 30.50 -7.20 -3.18
N MET A 333 31.77 -7.37 -3.55
CA MET A 333 32.58 -8.58 -3.36
C MET A 333 34.06 -8.24 -3.35
N LYS A 334 34.85 -9.00 -2.62
CA LYS A 334 36.30 -8.80 -2.44
C LYS A 334 37.10 -9.80 -3.27
N ASP A 335 38.32 -9.43 -3.62
CA ASP A 335 39.24 -10.34 -4.28
C ASP A 335 39.57 -11.53 -3.35
N GLY A 336 39.63 -12.73 -3.90
CA GLY A 336 39.82 -13.98 -3.15
C GLY A 336 38.55 -14.62 -2.58
N GLU A 337 37.42 -13.93 -2.55
CA GLU A 337 36.10 -14.49 -2.20
C GLU A 337 35.60 -15.44 -3.29
N TRP A 338 34.69 -16.36 -2.94
CA TRP A 338 34.03 -17.18 -3.96
C TRP A 338 33.26 -16.28 -4.91
N PHE A 339 33.42 -16.50 -6.20
CA PHE A 339 32.74 -15.71 -7.24
C PHE A 339 31.22 -15.78 -7.02
N ASN A 340 30.56 -14.64 -7.18
CA ASN A 340 29.11 -14.51 -7.10
C ASN A 340 28.62 -13.70 -8.29
N PHE A 341 27.89 -14.36 -9.19
CA PHE A 341 27.42 -13.78 -10.43
C PHE A 341 26.45 -12.62 -10.19
N THR A 342 25.50 -12.81 -9.27
CA THR A 342 24.52 -11.75 -8.90
C THR A 342 25.19 -10.53 -8.28
N ALA A 343 26.18 -10.74 -7.42
CA ALA A 343 26.95 -9.65 -6.81
C ALA A 343 27.81 -8.91 -7.85
N PHE A 344 28.41 -9.64 -8.78
CA PHE A 344 29.16 -9.06 -9.90
C PHE A 344 28.27 -8.24 -10.82
N GLY A 345 27.13 -8.78 -11.26
CA GLY A 345 26.14 -8.06 -12.07
C GLY A 345 25.61 -6.81 -11.36
N LYS A 346 25.42 -6.88 -10.04
CA LYS A 346 25.06 -5.69 -9.25
C LYS A 346 26.15 -4.63 -9.24
N GLY A 347 27.42 -5.03 -9.25
CA GLY A 347 28.56 -4.14 -9.40
C GLY A 347 28.52 -3.38 -10.73
N LEU A 348 28.27 -4.07 -11.84
CA LEU A 348 28.10 -3.45 -13.16
C LEU A 348 26.93 -2.47 -13.19
N GLN A 349 25.79 -2.85 -12.60
CA GLN A 349 24.64 -1.94 -12.46
C GLN A 349 24.95 -0.70 -11.60
N ASN A 350 25.72 -0.88 -10.53
CA ASN A 350 26.15 0.24 -9.69
C ASN A 350 27.07 1.19 -10.48
N LEU A 351 27.99 0.66 -11.32
CA LEU A 351 28.80 1.48 -12.22
C LEU A 351 27.93 2.27 -13.19
N GLN A 352 26.99 1.61 -13.85
CA GLN A 352 26.05 2.28 -14.77
C GLN A 352 25.28 3.41 -14.08
N LYS A 353 24.82 3.17 -12.86
CA LYS A 353 24.15 4.20 -12.04
C LYS A 353 25.10 5.34 -11.67
N ALA A 354 26.32 5.03 -11.28
CA ALA A 354 27.32 6.05 -10.92
C ALA A 354 27.64 6.97 -12.10
N TYR A 355 27.88 6.41 -13.28
CA TYR A 355 28.09 7.19 -14.49
C TYR A 355 26.84 7.92 -14.97
N GLY A 356 25.66 7.30 -14.84
CA GLY A 356 24.38 7.93 -15.13
C GLY A 356 24.08 9.13 -14.23
N GLN A 357 24.60 9.17 -13.00
CA GLN A 357 24.51 10.34 -12.11
C GLN A 357 25.39 11.51 -12.58
N LEU A 358 26.41 11.22 -13.38
CA LEU A 358 27.34 12.20 -13.97
C LEU A 358 26.95 12.61 -15.40
N GLY A 359 25.80 12.18 -15.90
CA GLY A 359 25.29 12.54 -17.23
C GLY A 359 25.68 11.59 -18.36
N TYR A 360 26.41 10.53 -18.10
CA TYR A 360 26.85 9.58 -19.13
C TYR A 360 25.75 8.56 -19.44
N ILE A 361 24.77 8.96 -20.25
CA ILE A 361 23.58 8.13 -20.59
C ILE A 361 23.99 6.87 -21.37
N ASN A 362 24.96 7.00 -22.27
CA ASN A 362 25.41 5.95 -23.17
C ASN A 362 26.56 5.11 -22.57
N PHE A 363 26.79 5.23 -21.26
CA PHE A 363 27.81 4.43 -20.59
C PHE A 363 27.50 2.93 -20.68
N THR A 364 28.49 2.18 -21.16
CA THR A 364 28.46 0.72 -21.13
C THR A 364 29.73 0.17 -20.47
N ALA A 365 29.57 -0.93 -19.76
CA ALA A 365 30.66 -1.67 -19.14
C ALA A 365 30.68 -3.09 -19.64
N ASP A 366 31.71 -3.47 -20.39
CA ASP A 366 31.86 -4.80 -20.98
C ASP A 366 32.92 -5.61 -20.20
N PRO A 367 32.50 -6.61 -19.40
CA PRO A 367 33.41 -7.42 -18.60
C PRO A 367 33.98 -8.57 -19.42
N VAL A 368 35.28 -8.59 -19.62
CA VAL A 368 36.01 -9.70 -20.25
C VAL A 368 36.59 -10.60 -19.17
N PRO A 369 36.10 -11.86 -19.02
CA PRO A 369 36.62 -12.80 -18.04
C PRO A 369 37.93 -13.42 -18.47
N THR A 370 38.87 -13.56 -17.56
CA THR A 370 40.10 -14.36 -17.67
C THR A 370 40.07 -15.43 -16.60
N ILE A 371 40.08 -16.70 -17.03
CA ILE A 371 39.95 -17.85 -16.12
C ILE A 371 41.33 -18.52 -15.97
N ASP A 372 41.79 -18.67 -14.74
CA ASP A 372 42.97 -19.46 -14.36
C ASP A 372 42.50 -20.76 -13.74
N ASP A 373 42.54 -21.85 -14.51
CA ASP A 373 42.11 -23.18 -14.06
C ASP A 373 43.05 -23.77 -13.03
N ALA A 374 44.33 -23.38 -13.03
CA ALA A 374 45.31 -23.89 -12.06
C ALA A 374 45.09 -23.27 -10.69
N LYS A 375 44.85 -21.97 -10.62
CA LYS A 375 44.58 -21.26 -9.37
C LYS A 375 43.11 -21.28 -8.98
N LYS A 376 42.22 -21.78 -9.84
CA LYS A 376 40.77 -21.73 -9.67
C LYS A 376 40.28 -20.32 -9.40
N THR A 377 40.76 -19.33 -10.17
CA THR A 377 40.36 -17.94 -10.11
C THR A 377 39.77 -17.44 -11.42
N VAL A 378 38.81 -16.51 -11.32
CA VAL A 378 38.29 -15.74 -12.45
C VAL A 378 38.57 -14.26 -12.21
N SER A 379 39.28 -13.62 -13.11
CA SER A 379 39.55 -12.18 -13.10
C SER A 379 38.76 -11.51 -14.23
N PHE A 380 38.46 -10.23 -14.08
CA PHE A 380 37.72 -9.46 -15.07
C PHE A 380 38.49 -8.18 -15.44
N VAL A 381 38.57 -7.93 -16.73
CA VAL A 381 38.92 -6.63 -17.27
C VAL A 381 37.61 -6.00 -17.74
N VAL A 382 37.19 -4.93 -17.08
CA VAL A 382 35.94 -4.24 -17.42
C VAL A 382 36.27 -3.07 -18.33
N ASN A 383 35.90 -3.19 -19.60
CA ASN A 383 36.11 -2.15 -20.61
C ASN A 383 34.99 -1.11 -20.49
N LEU A 384 35.33 0.11 -20.12
CA LEU A 384 34.39 1.20 -19.92
C LEU A 384 34.29 2.02 -21.22
N GLN A 385 33.10 2.12 -21.76
CA GLN A 385 32.77 3.01 -22.87
C GLN A 385 31.91 4.14 -22.29
N GLU A 386 32.56 5.25 -21.96
CA GLU A 386 31.92 6.34 -21.20
C GLU A 386 30.99 7.22 -22.06
N GLY A 387 31.38 7.47 -23.34
CA GLY A 387 30.69 8.43 -24.19
C GLY A 387 30.91 9.87 -23.78
N LYS A 388 29.91 10.72 -23.94
CA LYS A 388 29.89 12.13 -23.53
C LYS A 388 28.82 12.35 -22.46
N PRO A 389 29.00 13.32 -21.53
CA PRO A 389 27.92 13.73 -20.62
C PRO A 389 26.85 14.52 -21.40
N PHE A 390 25.62 14.32 -21.04
CA PHE A 390 24.45 15.00 -21.61
C PHE A 390 23.82 15.97 -20.61
N TYR A 391 23.29 17.09 -21.14
CA TYR A 391 22.51 18.08 -20.42
C TYR A 391 21.04 17.96 -20.79
N VAL A 392 20.15 18.14 -19.82
CA VAL A 392 18.69 18.14 -20.09
C VAL A 392 18.33 19.39 -20.87
N SER A 393 17.85 19.24 -22.08
CA SER A 393 17.34 20.36 -22.89
C SER A 393 15.89 20.66 -22.55
N ARG A 394 15.04 19.64 -22.55
CA ARG A 394 13.61 19.79 -22.35
C ARG A 394 13.00 18.59 -21.63
N ILE A 395 11.96 18.83 -20.83
CA ILE A 395 11.15 17.80 -20.19
C ILE A 395 9.70 18.00 -20.60
N GLU A 396 9.15 17.00 -21.29
CA GLU A 396 7.77 16.98 -21.79
C GLU A 396 6.93 15.89 -21.15
N PHE A 397 5.63 16.13 -21.04
CA PHE A 397 4.66 15.17 -20.52
C PHE A 397 3.61 14.88 -21.57
N GLN A 398 3.23 13.62 -21.71
CA GLN A 398 2.19 13.17 -22.63
C GLN A 398 1.19 12.30 -21.88
N GLY A 399 -0.12 12.55 -22.10
CA GLY A 399 -1.20 11.75 -21.50
C GLY A 399 -1.80 12.36 -20.23
N ASN A 400 -1.28 13.50 -19.76
CA ASN A 400 -1.83 14.26 -18.64
C ASN A 400 -2.99 15.16 -19.13
N THR A 401 -4.16 14.54 -19.35
CA THR A 401 -5.34 15.24 -19.90
C THR A 401 -6.03 16.12 -18.86
N VAL A 402 -5.90 15.80 -17.59
CA VAL A 402 -6.51 16.49 -16.47
C VAL A 402 -5.47 17.13 -15.58
N THR A 403 -4.41 16.40 -15.24
CA THR A 403 -3.33 16.89 -14.37
C THR A 403 -2.58 18.00 -15.09
N ARG A 404 -2.51 19.14 -14.47
CA ARG A 404 -1.77 20.28 -15.05
C ARG A 404 -0.28 20.00 -15.06
N ASP A 405 0.43 20.48 -16.09
CA ASP A 405 1.87 20.31 -16.28
C ASP A 405 2.68 20.68 -15.02
N PHE A 406 2.40 21.83 -14.41
CA PHE A 406 3.14 22.29 -13.23
C PHE A 406 3.01 21.34 -12.02
N VAL A 407 1.93 20.54 -11.93
CA VAL A 407 1.72 19.56 -10.85
C VAL A 407 2.71 18.41 -10.99
N ILE A 408 3.00 17.99 -12.21
CA ILE A 408 4.01 16.97 -12.51
C ILE A 408 5.41 17.58 -12.34
N ARG A 409 5.66 18.72 -12.94
CA ARG A 409 6.94 19.41 -13.01
C ARG A 409 7.51 19.74 -11.62
N ARG A 410 6.67 20.17 -10.67
CA ARG A 410 7.11 20.50 -9.30
C ARG A 410 7.60 19.28 -8.49
N GLU A 411 7.27 18.07 -8.91
CA GLU A 411 7.73 16.84 -8.27
C GLU A 411 9.07 16.35 -8.83
N LEU A 412 9.48 16.88 -9.97
CA LEU A 412 10.76 16.52 -10.57
C LEU A 412 11.93 17.08 -9.74
N LEU A 413 12.98 16.28 -9.63
CA LEU A 413 14.23 16.65 -8.99
C LEU A 413 15.29 17.06 -10.01
N LEU A 414 15.00 16.87 -11.29
CA LEU A 414 15.84 17.20 -12.42
C LEU A 414 15.22 18.39 -13.15
N GLU A 415 16.04 19.41 -13.45
CA GLU A 415 15.61 20.63 -14.11
C GLU A 415 16.25 20.76 -15.50
N GLU A 416 15.58 21.46 -16.39
CA GLU A 416 16.11 21.80 -17.72
C GLU A 416 17.39 22.65 -17.58
N GLY A 417 18.39 22.38 -18.41
CA GLY A 417 19.71 23.02 -18.37
C GLY A 417 20.73 22.36 -17.44
N GLN A 418 20.32 21.44 -16.58
CA GLN A 418 21.23 20.69 -15.70
C GLN A 418 21.85 19.48 -16.41
N VAL A 419 22.97 19.00 -15.86
CA VAL A 419 23.52 17.70 -16.27
C VAL A 419 22.50 16.63 -16.00
N TYR A 420 22.23 15.77 -17.00
CA TYR A 420 21.32 14.65 -16.81
C TYR A 420 21.80 13.75 -15.67
N ASN A 421 20.87 13.38 -14.79
CA ASN A 421 21.17 12.51 -13.67
C ASN A 421 20.07 11.41 -13.58
N SER A 422 20.46 10.20 -13.97
CA SER A 422 19.52 9.06 -13.99
C SER A 422 18.92 8.74 -12.63
N HIS A 423 19.67 8.96 -11.55
CA HIS A 423 19.16 8.73 -10.19
C HIS A 423 18.13 9.79 -9.78
N LEU A 424 18.37 11.06 -10.09
CA LEU A 424 17.38 12.12 -9.83
C LEU A 424 16.12 11.89 -10.68
N TRP A 425 16.26 11.38 -11.89
CA TRP A 425 15.13 11.02 -12.74
C TRP A 425 14.33 9.84 -12.16
N GLU A 426 14.99 8.76 -11.74
CA GLU A 426 14.35 7.63 -11.04
C GLU A 426 13.60 8.10 -9.77
N LEU A 427 14.23 8.98 -8.98
CA LEU A 427 13.58 9.53 -7.77
C LEU A 427 12.40 10.45 -8.11
N SER A 428 12.45 11.18 -9.22
CA SER A 428 11.35 12.01 -9.71
C SER A 428 10.14 11.13 -10.04
N LEU A 429 10.35 10.03 -10.77
CA LEU A 429 9.27 9.08 -11.07
C LEU A 429 8.74 8.40 -9.79
N LEU A 430 9.61 8.08 -8.84
CA LEU A 430 9.18 7.54 -7.55
C LEU A 430 8.28 8.52 -6.79
N ARG A 431 8.60 9.81 -6.80
CA ARG A 431 7.77 10.86 -6.21
C ARG A 431 6.41 10.97 -6.91
N LEU A 432 6.40 10.95 -8.24
CA LEU A 432 5.15 10.95 -9.02
C LEU A 432 4.30 9.71 -8.69
N ASN A 433 4.91 8.54 -8.57
CA ASN A 433 4.22 7.30 -8.15
C ASN A 433 3.63 7.38 -6.74
N GLN A 434 4.25 8.15 -5.83
CA GLN A 434 3.73 8.36 -4.47
C GLN A 434 2.48 9.25 -4.43
N LEU A 435 2.24 10.07 -5.45
CA LEU A 435 1.04 10.88 -5.56
C LEU A 435 -0.21 10.05 -5.90
N ASP A 436 -0.02 8.87 -6.50
CA ASP A 436 -1.08 7.97 -6.96
C ASP A 436 -2.07 8.61 -7.97
N TYR A 437 -1.58 9.56 -8.77
CA TYR A 437 -2.37 10.20 -9.84
C TYR A 437 -2.31 9.42 -11.15
N PHE A 438 -1.25 8.64 -11.32
CA PHE A 438 -0.93 7.89 -12.52
C PHE A 438 -0.81 6.40 -12.25
N ASP A 439 -0.96 5.58 -13.27
CA ASP A 439 -0.51 4.20 -13.23
C ASP A 439 1.00 4.14 -12.91
N PRO A 440 1.49 3.07 -12.26
CA PRO A 440 2.87 3.01 -11.81
C PRO A 440 3.87 3.26 -12.94
N LEU A 441 4.53 4.43 -12.89
CA LEU A 441 5.52 4.87 -13.88
C LEU A 441 6.84 4.12 -13.70
N LYS A 442 7.42 3.68 -14.80
CA LYS A 442 8.72 3.01 -14.86
C LYS A 442 9.60 3.69 -15.90
N VAL A 443 10.88 3.88 -15.55
CA VAL A 443 11.83 4.57 -16.44
C VAL A 443 11.99 3.87 -17.79
N ASP A 444 12.00 2.53 -17.79
CA ASP A 444 12.21 1.69 -18.96
C ASP A 444 10.99 1.56 -19.89
N GLN A 445 9.80 1.90 -19.43
CA GLN A 445 8.53 1.73 -20.15
C GLN A 445 7.86 3.05 -20.52
N ASP A 446 7.91 4.02 -19.59
CA ASP A 446 7.11 5.23 -19.66
C ASP A 446 7.95 6.50 -19.91
N SER A 447 9.30 6.37 -19.89
CA SER A 447 10.21 7.47 -20.17
C SER A 447 10.97 7.24 -21.47
N GLU A 448 10.86 8.18 -22.40
CA GLU A 448 11.65 8.20 -23.63
C GLU A 448 12.71 9.29 -23.56
N THR A 449 13.90 8.98 -24.05
CA THR A 449 15.02 9.92 -24.09
C THR A 449 15.44 10.16 -25.54
N HIS A 450 15.28 11.38 -26.01
CA HIS A 450 15.73 11.79 -27.36
C HIS A 450 17.04 12.53 -27.24
N GLN A 451 18.11 11.87 -27.67
CA GLN A 451 19.46 12.41 -27.57
C GLN A 451 19.84 13.20 -28.81
N ASN A 452 20.49 14.34 -28.60
CA ASN A 452 21.20 15.09 -29.62
C ASN A 452 22.71 15.01 -29.34
N PRO A 453 23.45 14.08 -29.98
CA PRO A 453 24.87 13.86 -29.72
C PRO A 453 25.76 15.04 -30.14
N GLU A 454 25.33 15.86 -31.12
CA GLU A 454 26.07 17.03 -31.59
C GLU A 454 26.04 18.15 -30.55
N ALA A 455 24.87 18.45 -30.04
CA ALA A 455 24.67 19.46 -29.00
C ALA A 455 24.99 18.97 -27.57
N GLY A 456 25.14 17.65 -27.35
CA GLY A 456 25.33 17.07 -26.02
C GLY A 456 24.12 17.22 -25.13
N THR A 457 22.92 17.24 -25.71
CA THR A 457 21.68 17.45 -24.99
C THR A 457 20.72 16.28 -25.11
N VAL A 458 19.80 16.16 -24.14
CA VAL A 458 18.76 15.12 -24.12
C VAL A 458 17.41 15.75 -23.81
N ASP A 459 16.41 15.40 -24.61
CA ASP A 459 15.01 15.70 -24.31
C ASP A 459 14.37 14.49 -23.64
N LEU A 460 13.64 14.73 -22.56
CA LEU A 460 12.98 13.70 -21.77
C LEU A 460 11.48 13.78 -22.02
N LEU A 461 10.87 12.73 -22.55
CA LEU A 461 9.44 12.59 -22.70
C LEU A 461 8.91 11.57 -21.69
N LEU A 462 8.04 12.00 -20.79
CA LEU A 462 7.37 11.14 -19.83
C LEU A 462 5.93 10.89 -20.27
N LYS A 463 5.61 9.64 -20.58
CA LYS A 463 4.24 9.21 -20.93
C LYS A 463 3.53 8.78 -19.66
N VAL A 464 2.42 9.44 -19.34
CA VAL A 464 1.63 9.16 -18.15
C VAL A 464 0.25 8.65 -18.53
N HIS A 465 -0.29 7.73 -17.76
CA HIS A 465 -1.67 7.27 -17.84
C HIS A 465 -2.38 7.64 -16.54
N GLU A 466 -3.32 8.57 -16.64
CA GLU A 466 -4.04 9.06 -15.47
C GLU A 466 -4.97 7.99 -14.91
N LYS A 467 -4.85 7.73 -13.61
CA LYS A 467 -5.82 6.91 -12.88
C LYS A 467 -7.14 7.65 -12.72
N GLY A 468 -8.20 6.89 -12.48
CA GLY A 468 -9.48 7.47 -12.08
C GLY A 468 -9.30 8.38 -10.86
N LYS A 469 -9.74 9.62 -10.95
CA LYS A 469 -9.58 10.66 -9.91
C LYS A 469 -10.30 10.31 -8.61
N ASN A 470 -11.40 9.59 -8.71
CA ASN A 470 -12.30 9.31 -7.63
C ASN A 470 -12.14 7.85 -7.21
N SER A 471 -11.88 7.62 -5.95
CA SER A 471 -11.91 6.30 -5.34
C SER A 471 -13.05 6.22 -4.34
N ILE A 472 -13.90 5.21 -4.48
CA ILE A 472 -14.89 4.85 -3.48
C ILE A 472 -14.40 3.54 -2.85
N GLY A 473 -14.09 3.58 -1.57
CA GLY A 473 -13.67 2.43 -0.79
C GLY A 473 -14.77 2.02 0.18
N LEU A 474 -15.10 0.73 0.19
CA LEU A 474 -15.87 0.13 1.27
C LEU A 474 -14.88 -0.56 2.20
N ASN A 475 -14.93 -0.23 3.47
CA ASN A 475 -14.13 -0.86 4.50
C ASN A 475 -15.04 -1.38 5.62
N GLY A 476 -14.60 -2.42 6.29
CA GLY A 476 -15.36 -2.97 7.40
C GLY A 476 -14.57 -4.08 8.08
N GLY A 477 -14.97 -4.41 9.28
CA GLY A 477 -14.26 -5.43 10.03
C GLY A 477 -14.69 -5.52 11.49
N VAL A 478 -13.82 -6.16 12.27
CA VAL A 478 -13.97 -6.30 13.71
C VAL A 478 -12.68 -5.82 14.37
N SER A 479 -12.78 -4.89 15.28
CA SER A 479 -11.64 -4.44 16.09
C SER A 479 -12.07 -4.20 17.54
N GLY A 480 -11.13 -4.23 18.47
CA GLY A 480 -11.42 -3.97 19.88
C GLY A 480 -11.97 -2.56 20.13
N LEU A 481 -11.47 -1.56 19.38
CA LEU A 481 -11.88 -0.16 19.53
C LEU A 481 -13.20 0.16 18.82
N SER A 482 -13.40 -0.33 17.62
CA SER A 482 -14.56 0.02 16.79
C SER A 482 -15.68 -1.02 16.88
N GLY A 483 -15.39 -2.20 17.45
CA GLY A 483 -16.29 -3.33 17.39
C GLY A 483 -16.44 -3.86 15.97
N THR A 484 -17.60 -4.36 15.62
CA THR A 484 -17.99 -4.60 14.22
C THR A 484 -18.35 -3.27 13.58
N PHE A 485 -17.73 -2.94 12.47
CA PHE A 485 -18.00 -1.67 11.79
C PHE A 485 -18.03 -1.84 10.26
N LEU A 486 -18.73 -0.92 9.63
CA LEU A 486 -18.76 -0.72 8.19
C LEU A 486 -18.45 0.75 7.91
N GLY A 487 -17.61 1.00 6.92
CA GLY A 487 -17.25 2.34 6.52
C GLY A 487 -17.26 2.53 5.02
N LEU A 488 -17.60 3.74 4.61
CA LEU A 488 -17.49 4.25 3.26
C LEU A 488 -16.44 5.34 3.24
N ASN A 489 -15.50 5.24 2.33
CA ASN A 489 -14.49 6.25 2.06
C ASN A 489 -14.63 6.72 0.63
N TYR A 490 -14.88 8.01 0.44
CA TYR A 490 -14.78 8.69 -0.84
C TYR A 490 -13.56 9.59 -0.82
N GLN A 491 -12.67 9.41 -1.78
CA GLN A 491 -11.49 10.24 -1.94
C GLN A 491 -11.34 10.61 -3.40
N THR A 492 -11.18 11.88 -3.67
CA THR A 492 -10.74 12.36 -4.97
C THR A 492 -9.31 12.89 -4.81
N ASN A 493 -8.39 12.25 -5.52
CA ASN A 493 -7.02 12.71 -5.64
C ASN A 493 -6.93 13.64 -6.85
N ASN A 494 -6.06 14.64 -6.78
CA ASN A 494 -5.85 15.58 -7.87
C ASN A 494 -7.14 16.33 -8.26
N PHE A 495 -7.82 16.89 -7.26
CA PHE A 495 -9.05 17.66 -7.42
C PHE A 495 -8.79 18.82 -8.39
N LEU A 496 -9.63 18.99 -9.41
CA LEU A 496 -9.50 19.96 -10.50
C LEU A 496 -8.15 19.94 -11.24
N GLY A 497 -7.36 18.86 -11.14
CA GLY A 497 -6.05 18.75 -11.78
C GLY A 497 -4.94 19.58 -11.12
N LEU A 498 -5.18 20.08 -9.90
CA LEU A 498 -4.26 20.96 -9.15
C LEU A 498 -3.37 20.20 -8.18
N GLY A 499 -3.60 18.89 -8.02
CA GLY A 499 -2.90 18.05 -7.06
C GLY A 499 -3.48 18.10 -5.64
N GLU A 500 -4.62 18.71 -5.47
CA GLU A 500 -5.35 18.79 -4.21
C GLU A 500 -6.08 17.47 -3.92
N THR A 501 -6.30 17.16 -2.65
CA THR A 501 -7.04 15.97 -2.22
C THR A 501 -8.26 16.39 -1.42
N LEU A 502 -9.41 15.87 -1.82
CA LEU A 502 -10.65 15.96 -1.06
C LEU A 502 -11.02 14.56 -0.58
N SER A 503 -11.35 14.41 0.69
CA SER A 503 -11.76 13.14 1.28
C SER A 503 -13.00 13.28 2.15
N VAL A 504 -13.89 12.30 2.04
CA VAL A 504 -15.05 12.14 2.93
C VAL A 504 -15.05 10.71 3.43
N GLN A 505 -15.02 10.54 4.73
CA GLN A 505 -15.05 9.23 5.36
C GLN A 505 -16.23 9.16 6.32
N ALA A 506 -17.03 8.11 6.20
CA ALA A 506 -18.10 7.82 7.11
C ALA A 506 -17.97 6.37 7.57
N SER A 507 -17.93 6.12 8.86
CA SER A 507 -17.93 4.75 9.41
C SER A 507 -18.91 4.65 10.57
N ALA A 508 -19.60 3.53 10.63
CA ALA A 508 -20.54 3.22 11.70
C ALA A 508 -20.34 1.79 12.18
N GLY A 509 -20.24 1.64 13.48
CA GLY A 509 -20.07 0.37 14.16
C GLY A 509 -20.87 0.34 15.46
N ASN A 510 -20.79 -0.79 16.15
CA ASN A 510 -21.47 -0.94 17.44
C ASN A 510 -20.75 -0.16 18.56
N LEU A 511 -19.42 0.07 18.46
CA LEU A 511 -18.62 0.79 19.44
C LEU A 511 -18.12 2.16 18.93
N SER A 512 -18.21 2.46 17.64
CA SER A 512 -17.75 3.74 17.11
C SER A 512 -18.58 4.23 15.91
N ARG A 513 -18.65 5.55 15.81
CA ARG A 513 -19.19 6.25 14.62
C ARG A 513 -18.28 7.42 14.33
N ASN A 514 -17.81 7.51 13.08
CA ASN A 514 -16.90 8.58 12.66
C ASN A 514 -17.38 9.18 11.34
N LEU A 515 -17.36 10.50 11.27
CA LEU A 515 -17.53 11.27 10.04
C LEU A 515 -16.35 12.22 9.93
N LEU A 516 -15.69 12.23 8.78
CA LEU A 516 -14.56 13.10 8.50
C LEU A 516 -14.69 13.68 7.11
N PHE A 517 -14.52 14.97 7.00
CA PHE A 517 -14.32 15.71 5.77
C PHE A 517 -12.94 16.32 5.80
N GLY A 518 -12.13 16.06 4.77
CA GLY A 518 -10.76 16.55 4.68
C GLY A 518 -10.47 17.16 3.32
N PHE A 519 -9.73 18.25 3.33
CA PHE A 519 -9.15 18.90 2.15
C PHE A 519 -7.66 19.12 2.40
N ASN A 520 -6.82 18.82 1.43
CA ASN A 520 -5.38 19.04 1.52
C ASN A 520 -4.83 19.60 0.21
N GLU A 521 -4.20 20.76 0.32
CA GLU A 521 -3.39 21.43 -0.72
C GLU A 521 -1.92 21.10 -0.45
N PRO A 522 -1.24 20.29 -1.29
CA PRO A 522 0.15 19.89 -1.02
C PRO A 522 1.19 20.97 -1.31
N TYR A 523 0.84 22.00 -2.12
CA TYR A 523 1.78 23.07 -2.54
C TYR A 523 1.12 24.44 -2.49
N LEU A 524 0.96 24.97 -1.29
CA LEU A 524 0.37 26.29 -1.11
C LEU A 524 1.13 27.37 -1.88
N ARG A 525 0.45 27.99 -2.86
CA ARG A 525 1.04 28.99 -3.76
C ARG A 525 2.31 28.52 -4.47
N ASN A 526 2.32 27.30 -4.96
CA ASN A 526 3.46 26.64 -5.62
C ASN A 526 4.74 26.50 -4.75
N LYS A 527 4.63 26.70 -3.44
CA LYS A 527 5.72 26.39 -2.49
C LYS A 527 5.49 25.00 -1.91
N PRO A 528 6.53 24.25 -1.56
CA PRO A 528 6.41 22.91 -0.99
C PRO A 528 5.90 22.95 0.47
N VAL A 529 4.85 23.72 0.71
CA VAL A 529 4.14 23.82 2.00
C VAL A 529 2.77 23.22 1.80
N SER A 530 2.48 22.10 2.47
CA SER A 530 1.13 21.55 2.46
C SER A 530 0.26 22.28 3.48
N LEU A 531 -1.00 22.54 3.09
CA LEU A 531 -2.04 23.07 3.96
C LEU A 531 -3.21 22.10 3.97
N GLY A 532 -3.54 21.58 5.14
CA GLY A 532 -4.67 20.67 5.34
C GLY A 532 -5.75 21.31 6.19
N PHE A 533 -6.99 20.98 5.90
CA PHE A 533 -8.16 21.33 6.69
C PHE A 533 -9.01 20.07 6.87
N GLN A 534 -9.46 19.82 8.09
CA GLN A 534 -10.34 18.70 8.40
C GLN A 534 -11.47 19.13 9.33
N LEU A 535 -12.67 18.65 9.05
CA LEU A 535 -13.82 18.66 9.94
C LEU A 535 -14.14 17.24 10.33
N TYR A 536 -14.38 16.99 11.60
CA TYR A 536 -14.68 15.65 12.05
C TYR A 536 -15.72 15.62 13.17
N SER A 537 -16.47 14.53 13.21
CA SER A 537 -17.36 14.18 14.31
C SER A 537 -17.19 12.71 14.60
N SER A 538 -16.79 12.39 15.82
CA SER A 538 -16.50 11.03 16.26
C SER A 538 -17.25 10.71 17.53
N LYS A 539 -17.77 9.49 17.62
CA LYS A 539 -18.35 8.95 18.86
C LYS A 539 -17.72 7.60 19.13
N TYR A 540 -17.20 7.42 20.32
CA TYR A 540 -16.60 6.17 20.78
C TYR A 540 -17.34 5.71 22.04
N ASP A 541 -17.69 4.42 22.07
CA ASP A 541 -18.27 3.73 23.21
C ASP A 541 -17.22 2.82 23.82
N TYR A 542 -16.56 3.30 24.87
CA TYR A 542 -15.56 2.52 25.62
C TYR A 542 -16.25 1.60 26.63
N ASN A 543 -17.14 0.77 26.17
CA ASN A 543 -17.84 -0.19 27.00
C ASN A 543 -17.18 -1.57 26.88
N SER A 544 -16.32 -1.90 27.84
CA SER A 544 -15.62 -3.17 27.86
C SER A 544 -16.54 -4.39 27.96
N ALA A 545 -17.72 -4.25 28.54
CA ALA A 545 -18.70 -5.34 28.58
C ALA A 545 -19.21 -5.72 27.17
N LYS A 546 -19.44 -4.72 26.29
CA LYS A 546 -19.81 -4.99 24.91
C LYS A 546 -18.66 -5.61 24.11
N ALA A 547 -17.42 -5.20 24.38
CA ALA A 547 -16.23 -5.80 23.78
C ALA A 547 -16.06 -7.28 24.18
N TYR A 548 -16.33 -7.61 25.45
CA TYR A 548 -16.31 -8.98 25.95
C TYR A 548 -17.36 -9.88 25.28
N ASN A 549 -18.58 -9.39 25.07
CA ASN A 549 -19.64 -10.14 24.37
C ASN A 549 -19.27 -10.50 22.93
N LEU A 550 -18.48 -9.66 22.26
CA LEU A 550 -17.98 -9.91 20.90
C LEU A 550 -16.85 -10.97 20.86
N THR A 551 -16.16 -11.18 21.95
CA THR A 551 -14.99 -12.09 22.03
C THR A 551 -15.30 -13.43 22.74
N GLY A 552 -16.53 -13.68 23.19
CA GLY A 552 -16.97 -14.97 23.75
C GLY A 552 -16.54 -15.24 25.20
N ALA A 553 -16.34 -14.21 26.02
CA ALA A 553 -16.06 -14.36 27.44
C ALA A 553 -17.32 -14.71 28.25
N ASP A 554 -17.16 -15.56 29.29
CA ASP A 554 -18.26 -16.08 30.10
C ASP A 554 -19.03 -15.01 30.87
N ALA A 555 -20.36 -15.13 30.89
CA ALA A 555 -21.29 -14.16 31.48
C ALA A 555 -21.08 -13.87 32.99
N ASN A 556 -20.47 -14.77 33.74
CA ASN A 556 -20.23 -14.62 35.17
C ASN A 556 -19.09 -13.65 35.52
N THR A 557 -18.17 -13.39 34.57
CA THR A 557 -17.08 -12.42 34.72
C THR A 557 -17.53 -10.97 34.46
N THR A 558 -18.67 -10.81 33.81
CA THR A 558 -19.12 -9.53 33.22
C THR A 558 -19.48 -8.49 34.28
N GLN A 559 -20.04 -8.88 35.44
CA GLN A 559 -20.56 -7.92 36.41
C GLN A 559 -19.44 -7.36 37.33
N ALA A 560 -18.46 -8.15 37.69
CA ALA A 560 -17.29 -7.68 38.44
C ALA A 560 -16.33 -6.86 37.57
N VAL A 561 -16.17 -7.23 36.28
CA VAL A 561 -15.32 -6.53 35.32
C VAL A 561 -15.91 -5.17 34.90
N THR A 562 -17.23 -5.06 34.78
CA THR A 562 -17.89 -3.79 34.41
C THR A 562 -17.78 -2.70 35.47
N SER A 563 -17.64 -3.07 36.72
CA SER A 563 -17.42 -2.10 37.83
C SER A 563 -15.98 -1.57 37.88
N LEU A 564 -15.00 -2.39 37.41
CA LEU A 564 -13.56 -2.09 37.46
C LEU A 564 -13.00 -1.55 36.16
N THR A 565 -13.72 -1.68 35.04
CA THR A 565 -13.26 -1.22 33.73
C THR A 565 -13.83 0.16 33.39
N GLN A 566 -13.14 0.88 32.50
CA GLN A 566 -13.69 2.11 31.96
C GLN A 566 -14.95 1.83 31.15
N ASN A 567 -16.02 2.51 31.54
CA ASN A 567 -17.29 2.47 30.83
C ASN A 567 -17.81 3.88 30.63
N TYR A 568 -17.55 4.44 29.45
CA TYR A 568 -18.05 5.77 29.08
C TYR A 568 -18.19 5.91 27.56
N ASN A 569 -19.08 6.79 27.14
CA ASN A 569 -19.15 7.29 25.77
C ASN A 569 -18.43 8.61 25.67
N GLN A 570 -17.67 8.81 24.60
CA GLN A 570 -17.08 10.08 24.27
C GLN A 570 -17.54 10.50 22.87
N SER A 571 -18.14 11.66 22.76
CA SER A 571 -18.42 12.31 21.47
C SER A 571 -17.51 13.52 21.31
N VAL A 572 -16.87 13.63 20.15
CA VAL A 572 -15.94 14.71 19.82
C VAL A 572 -16.30 15.28 18.47
N THR A 573 -16.48 16.59 18.39
CA THR A 573 -16.65 17.31 17.13
C THR A 573 -15.66 18.45 17.07
N GLY A 574 -15.00 18.61 15.94
CA GLY A 574 -13.96 19.61 15.85
C GLY A 574 -13.47 19.86 14.43
N PHE A 575 -12.53 20.78 14.35
CA PHE A 575 -11.78 21.03 13.12
C PHE A 575 -10.27 21.06 13.39
N THR A 576 -9.52 20.77 12.35
CA THR A 576 -8.06 20.81 12.38
C THR A 576 -7.55 21.57 11.16
N VAL A 577 -6.60 22.45 11.38
CA VAL A 577 -5.81 23.10 10.30
C VAL A 577 -4.37 22.69 10.49
N SER A 578 -3.75 22.14 9.43
CA SER A 578 -2.38 21.64 9.47
C SER A 578 -1.55 22.23 8.37
N GLY A 579 -0.33 22.63 8.69
CA GLY A 579 0.69 23.02 7.74
C GLY A 579 1.90 22.10 7.88
N ALA A 580 2.48 21.63 6.76
CA ALA A 580 3.71 20.85 6.81
C ALA A 580 4.69 21.28 5.71
N TYR A 581 5.97 21.26 6.06
CA TYR A 581 7.07 21.63 5.18
C TYR A 581 8.11 20.50 5.08
N PRO A 582 8.43 20.01 3.86
CA PRO A 582 9.48 19.03 3.66
C PRO A 582 10.86 19.68 3.78
N ILE A 583 11.76 19.07 4.55
CA ILE A 583 13.12 19.56 4.71
C ILE A 583 13.98 19.12 3.51
N ARG A 584 14.49 20.08 2.70
CA ARG A 584 15.48 19.87 1.62
C ARG A 584 15.19 18.65 0.72
N HIS A 585 14.02 18.58 0.10
CA HIS A 585 13.64 17.47 -0.79
C HIS A 585 13.85 16.07 -0.19
N SER A 586 13.81 15.95 1.13
CA SER A 586 14.00 14.70 1.85
C SER A 586 12.67 14.11 2.32
N PHE A 587 12.72 12.88 2.81
CA PHE A 587 11.58 12.22 3.46
C PHE A 587 11.28 12.75 4.88
N LYS A 588 11.87 13.89 5.26
CA LYS A 588 11.70 14.55 6.55
C LYS A 588 10.73 15.71 6.42
N ARG A 589 9.80 15.83 7.34
CA ARG A 589 8.80 16.91 7.37
C ARG A 589 8.67 17.50 8.77
N ILE A 590 8.50 18.81 8.82
CA ILE A 590 8.09 19.52 10.04
C ILE A 590 6.65 19.94 9.80
N GLY A 591 5.78 19.71 10.79
CA GLY A 591 4.38 20.08 10.74
C GLY A 591 3.96 20.92 11.92
N LEU A 592 3.04 21.83 11.67
CA LEU A 592 2.35 22.59 12.70
C LEU A 592 0.85 22.36 12.49
N THR A 593 0.17 21.92 13.53
CA THR A 593 -1.26 21.62 13.47
C THR A 593 -1.97 22.37 14.57
N TYR A 594 -3.06 23.03 14.23
CA TYR A 594 -4.00 23.61 15.17
C TYR A 594 -5.29 22.80 15.17
N THR A 595 -5.74 22.40 16.35
CA THR A 595 -6.99 21.64 16.55
C THR A 595 -7.87 22.36 17.53
N LEU A 596 -9.13 22.55 17.16
CA LEU A 596 -10.19 22.96 18.04
C LEU A 596 -11.26 21.90 18.07
N ASN A 597 -11.57 21.40 19.26
CA ASN A 597 -12.64 20.44 19.40
C ASN A 597 -13.49 20.69 20.63
N ARG A 598 -14.72 20.21 20.55
CA ARG A 598 -15.67 20.12 21.65
C ARG A 598 -15.98 18.67 21.91
N SER A 599 -15.78 18.24 23.15
CA SER A 599 -16.07 16.87 23.58
C SER A 599 -17.14 16.82 24.66
N SER A 600 -17.88 15.71 24.68
CA SER A 600 -18.84 15.39 25.74
C SER A 600 -18.63 13.93 26.13
N VAL A 601 -18.59 13.67 27.41
CA VAL A 601 -18.33 12.34 27.97
C VAL A 601 -19.51 11.93 28.85
N THR A 602 -20.05 10.74 28.62
CA THR A 602 -21.10 10.13 29.46
C THR A 602 -20.53 8.87 30.09
N ALA A 603 -20.31 8.89 31.39
CA ALA A 603 -19.80 7.73 32.11
C ALA A 603 -20.97 6.81 32.53
N PHE A 604 -20.79 5.51 32.35
CA PHE A 604 -21.80 4.49 32.71
C PHE A 604 -21.47 3.78 34.02
N SER A 605 -20.18 3.69 34.38
CA SER A 605 -19.78 3.15 35.68
C SER A 605 -19.62 4.25 36.70
N GLN A 606 -20.06 4.01 37.95
CA GLN A 606 -19.94 4.95 39.07
C GLN A 606 -18.48 5.37 39.31
N ALA A 607 -17.53 4.42 39.18
CA ALA A 607 -16.10 4.70 39.35
C ALA A 607 -15.58 5.68 38.28
N SER A 608 -15.94 5.49 37.00
CA SER A 608 -15.56 6.42 35.94
C SER A 608 -16.22 7.80 36.12
N GLN A 609 -17.48 7.82 36.54
CA GLN A 609 -18.20 9.08 36.79
C GLN A 609 -17.54 9.87 37.92
N ASN A 610 -17.28 9.19 39.06
CA ASN A 610 -16.64 9.83 40.20
C ASN A 610 -15.25 10.36 39.87
N LEU A 611 -14.42 9.51 39.20
CA LEU A 611 -13.09 9.91 38.77
C LEU A 611 -13.09 11.13 37.86
N PHE A 612 -13.95 11.13 36.83
CA PHE A 612 -13.98 12.19 35.82
C PHE A 612 -14.57 13.50 36.37
N GLN A 613 -15.50 13.44 37.32
CA GLN A 613 -16.11 14.63 37.89
C GLN A 613 -15.27 15.26 39.02
N THR A 614 -14.45 14.47 39.71
CA THR A 614 -13.68 14.96 40.86
C THR A 614 -12.30 15.48 40.52
N LEU A 615 -11.67 15.04 39.40
CA LEU A 615 -10.33 15.50 39.01
C LEU A 615 -10.32 16.97 38.56
N ALA A 616 -9.26 17.70 38.91
CA ALA A 616 -9.09 19.14 38.62
C ALA A 616 -8.57 19.36 37.17
N PHE A 617 -9.24 18.82 36.15
CA PHE A 617 -8.80 18.96 34.76
C PHE A 617 -9.42 20.13 34.02
N ARG A 618 -10.36 20.84 34.64
CA ARG A 618 -11.15 21.88 33.99
C ARG A 618 -11.17 23.15 34.85
N SER A 619 -10.53 24.19 34.36
CA SER A 619 -10.45 25.47 35.07
C SER A 619 -11.76 26.23 35.05
N GLY A 620 -12.06 26.94 36.18
CA GLY A 620 -13.12 27.95 36.26
C GLY A 620 -14.53 27.39 36.33
N ILE A 621 -14.72 26.10 36.66
CA ILE A 621 -16.03 25.49 36.88
C ILE A 621 -16.31 25.45 38.41
N GLN A 622 -17.47 25.96 38.83
CA GLN A 622 -17.98 25.81 40.18
C GLN A 622 -18.80 24.51 40.28
N GLY A 623 -18.54 23.72 41.33
CA GLY A 623 -19.17 22.42 41.56
C GLY A 623 -18.44 21.25 40.92
N GLN A 624 -19.13 20.11 40.77
CA GLN A 624 -18.57 18.94 40.03
C GLN A 624 -18.31 19.28 38.56
N ASN A 625 -17.20 18.80 38.02
CA ASN A 625 -16.90 19.01 36.59
C ASN A 625 -18.03 18.50 35.71
N SER A 626 -18.60 19.38 34.90
CA SER A 626 -19.48 18.96 33.82
C SER A 626 -18.67 18.23 32.79
N LEU A 627 -19.11 17.04 32.38
CA LEU A 627 -18.50 16.22 31.36
C LEU A 627 -19.03 16.57 29.96
N GLU A 628 -19.88 17.57 29.83
CA GLU A 628 -20.44 18.05 28.58
C GLU A 628 -19.76 19.34 28.10
N GLY A 629 -19.60 19.45 26.81
CA GLY A 629 -19.13 20.68 26.15
C GLY A 629 -17.70 21.08 26.52
N ILE A 630 -16.82 20.14 26.75
CA ILE A 630 -15.41 20.39 27.05
C ILE A 630 -14.72 20.86 25.76
N VAL A 631 -14.22 22.10 25.79
CA VAL A 631 -13.53 22.70 24.65
C VAL A 631 -12.03 22.58 24.84
N SER A 632 -11.37 22.00 23.84
CA SER A 632 -9.91 21.88 23.75
C SER A 632 -9.38 22.64 22.54
N SER A 633 -8.47 23.58 22.76
CA SER A 633 -7.74 24.32 21.74
C SER A 633 -6.27 23.97 21.84
N MET A 634 -5.71 23.33 20.81
CA MET A 634 -4.42 22.67 20.85
C MET A 634 -3.56 23.04 19.64
N ILE A 635 -2.27 23.30 19.91
CA ILE A 635 -1.22 23.35 18.89
C ILE A 635 -0.36 22.10 19.01
N SER A 636 -0.02 21.50 17.88
CA SER A 636 0.90 20.38 17.79
C SER A 636 2.05 20.71 16.84
N LEU A 637 3.27 20.69 17.34
CA LEU A 637 4.49 20.72 16.54
C LEU A 637 4.93 19.28 16.28
N SER A 638 5.10 18.90 15.03
CA SER A 638 5.47 17.53 14.66
C SER A 638 6.71 17.49 13.78
N TYR A 639 7.48 16.43 13.94
CA TYR A 639 8.57 16.06 13.05
C TYR A 639 8.35 14.61 12.60
N SER A 640 8.37 14.36 11.30
CA SER A 640 8.23 13.02 10.74
C SER A 640 9.35 12.72 9.74
N TRP A 641 9.84 11.49 9.80
CA TRP A 641 10.79 10.93 8.85
C TRP A 641 10.35 9.52 8.50
N ASN A 642 9.87 9.30 7.27
CA ASN A 642 9.31 8.02 6.85
C ASN A 642 9.96 7.54 5.55
N ARG A 643 10.70 6.40 5.64
CA ARG A 643 11.35 5.71 4.54
C ARG A 643 10.90 4.25 4.43
N LEU A 644 9.69 3.95 4.84
CA LEU A 644 9.11 2.62 4.71
C LEU A 644 8.76 2.35 3.24
N ASP A 645 8.98 1.12 2.78
CA ASP A 645 8.68 0.67 1.41
C ASP A 645 7.18 0.39 1.18
N SER A 646 6.38 0.28 2.24
CA SER A 646 4.93 0.05 2.18
C SER A 646 4.26 0.59 3.44
N PRO A 647 3.05 1.20 3.34
CA PRO A 647 2.31 1.66 4.51
C PRO A 647 1.65 0.52 5.32
N TYR A 648 1.27 -0.60 4.67
CA TYR A 648 0.49 -1.66 5.32
C TYR A 648 1.32 -2.88 5.75
N MET A 649 2.28 -3.30 4.94
CA MET A 649 3.17 -4.43 5.23
C MET A 649 4.62 -4.07 4.86
N PRO A 650 5.26 -3.20 5.63
CA PRO A 650 6.64 -2.79 5.37
C PRO A 650 7.62 -3.97 5.52
N ARG A 651 8.59 -4.03 4.62
CA ARG A 651 9.68 -5.02 4.63
C ARG A 651 11.03 -4.40 4.91
N THR A 652 11.19 -3.15 4.52
CA THR A 652 12.43 -2.40 4.72
C THR A 652 12.11 -0.95 5.06
N GLY A 653 13.03 -0.34 5.78
CA GLY A 653 12.99 1.09 6.03
C GLY A 653 12.84 1.45 7.49
N THR A 654 12.78 2.74 7.73
CA THR A 654 12.69 3.35 9.06
C THR A 654 11.64 4.45 9.03
N SER A 655 10.85 4.54 10.09
CA SER A 655 9.95 5.65 10.35
C SER A 655 10.22 6.20 11.74
N PHE A 656 10.29 7.51 11.85
CA PHE A 656 10.34 8.23 13.12
C PHE A 656 9.27 9.32 13.11
N GLN A 657 8.49 9.41 14.15
CA GLN A 657 7.50 10.45 14.37
C GLN A 657 7.66 10.99 15.78
N GLY A 658 7.77 12.30 15.90
CA GLY A 658 7.75 13.00 17.17
C GLY A 658 6.73 14.13 17.09
N ALA A 659 5.91 14.29 18.11
CA ALA A 659 4.97 15.39 18.23
C ALA A 659 4.99 15.96 19.65
N LEU A 660 4.89 17.27 19.75
CA LEU A 660 4.68 17.97 20.99
C LEU A 660 3.35 18.71 20.88
N GLN A 661 2.38 18.30 21.64
CA GLN A 661 1.04 18.88 21.68
C GLN A 661 0.91 19.77 22.90
N LEU A 662 0.37 20.96 22.74
CA LEU A 662 0.11 21.91 23.78
C LEU A 662 -1.36 22.35 23.68
N ALA A 663 -2.18 21.95 24.65
CA ALA A 663 -3.56 22.37 24.79
C ALA A 663 -3.65 23.51 25.82
N GLY A 664 -4.57 24.46 25.61
CA GLY A 664 -4.81 25.55 26.54
C GLY A 664 -4.53 26.94 26.01
N LEU A 665 -4.45 27.11 24.69
CA LEU A 665 -4.47 28.46 24.09
C LEU A 665 -5.73 29.22 24.49
N TRP A 666 -6.84 28.51 24.44
CA TRP A 666 -8.14 28.87 24.98
C TRP A 666 -8.98 27.61 25.17
N GLY A 667 -10.10 27.67 25.83
CA GLY A 667 -10.92 26.49 26.13
C GLY A 667 -10.88 26.13 27.64
N ASN A 668 -11.29 24.90 27.96
CA ASN A 668 -11.50 24.45 29.32
C ASN A 668 -10.38 23.58 29.90
N VAL A 669 -9.46 23.12 29.06
CA VAL A 669 -8.43 22.12 29.43
C VAL A 669 -7.04 22.60 29.06
N ARG A 670 -6.06 22.30 29.93
CA ARG A 670 -4.67 22.73 29.75
C ARG A 670 -3.71 21.58 30.03
N TYR A 671 -3.00 21.14 29.03
CA TYR A 671 -1.99 20.09 29.15
C TYR A 671 -0.95 20.17 28.04
N PHE A 672 0.20 19.54 28.24
CA PHE A 672 1.15 19.24 27.18
C PHE A 672 1.36 17.74 27.07
N GLU A 673 1.60 17.27 25.85
CA GLU A 673 1.69 15.86 25.51
C GLU A 673 2.78 15.64 24.44
N PRO A 674 4.01 15.26 24.82
CA PRO A 674 5.01 14.75 23.91
C PRO A 674 4.73 13.29 23.58
N VAL A 675 4.78 12.98 22.28
CA VAL A 675 4.61 11.64 21.72
C VAL A 675 5.79 11.34 20.83
N VAL A 676 6.41 10.18 20.98
CA VAL A 676 7.53 9.73 20.13
C VAL A 676 7.27 8.29 19.70
N GLU A 677 7.37 8.04 18.40
CA GLU A 677 7.28 6.71 17.82
C GLU A 677 8.45 6.45 16.87
N TYR A 678 9.08 5.31 17.01
CA TYR A 678 10.12 4.82 16.11
C TYR A 678 9.78 3.43 15.60
N LYS A 679 9.86 3.22 14.28
CA LYS A 679 9.65 1.93 13.61
C LYS A 679 10.84 1.63 12.71
N GLN A 680 11.28 0.37 12.70
CA GLN A 680 12.28 -0.11 11.76
C GLN A 680 11.95 -1.51 11.29
N PHE A 681 12.13 -1.75 9.99
CA PHE A 681 11.97 -3.05 9.37
C PHE A 681 13.23 -3.42 8.61
N ARG A 682 13.72 -4.63 8.86
CA ARG A 682 14.94 -5.15 8.22
C ARG A 682 14.70 -6.55 7.67
N PRO A 683 15.00 -6.80 6.39
CA PRO A 683 14.97 -8.15 5.84
C PRO A 683 16.14 -8.95 6.42
N ILE A 684 15.86 -10.14 6.94
CA ILE A 684 16.86 -11.04 7.53
C ILE A 684 16.83 -12.39 6.84
N LYS A 685 17.95 -13.14 6.97
CA LYS A 685 18.10 -14.45 6.33
C LYS A 685 17.83 -15.62 7.28
N TRP A 686 17.50 -15.38 8.53
CA TRP A 686 17.26 -16.42 9.52
C TRP A 686 15.98 -17.21 9.21
N PHE A 687 16.01 -18.51 9.44
CA PHE A 687 14.86 -19.41 9.29
C PHE A 687 14.11 -19.25 7.95
N HIS A 688 14.89 -19.23 6.85
CA HIS A 688 14.34 -19.07 5.52
C HIS A 688 13.68 -20.36 5.05
N PHE A 689 12.36 -20.45 5.13
CA PHE A 689 11.61 -21.66 4.77
C PHE A 689 11.19 -21.71 3.29
N ASN A 690 11.02 -20.56 2.67
CA ASN A 690 10.54 -20.44 1.29
C ASN A 690 11.17 -19.23 0.56
N ASN A 691 11.00 -19.13 -0.75
CA ASN A 691 11.48 -18.00 -1.55
C ASN A 691 10.41 -16.97 -1.89
N GLU A 692 9.29 -16.97 -1.16
CA GLU A 692 8.21 -16.00 -1.38
C GLU A 692 8.57 -14.56 -0.96
N GLY A 693 9.74 -14.39 -0.40
CA GLY A 693 10.32 -13.14 0.03
C GLY A 693 11.30 -13.36 1.16
N ARG A 694 12.01 -12.31 1.56
CA ARG A 694 12.86 -12.37 2.75
C ARG A 694 12.01 -12.26 4.00
N ASN A 695 12.37 -13.00 5.04
CA ASN A 695 11.81 -12.79 6.36
C ASN A 695 12.12 -11.36 6.82
N VAL A 696 11.25 -10.79 7.62
CA VAL A 696 11.37 -9.42 8.07
C VAL A 696 11.35 -9.37 9.59
N LEU A 697 12.33 -8.73 10.17
CA LEU A 697 12.30 -8.33 11.58
C LEU A 697 11.84 -6.87 11.62
N GLY A 698 10.70 -6.65 12.26
CA GLY A 698 10.14 -5.33 12.54
C GLY A 698 10.18 -5.03 14.03
N TYR A 699 10.45 -3.81 14.40
CA TYR A 699 10.27 -3.34 15.77
C TYR A 699 9.74 -1.91 15.79
N ARG A 700 8.91 -1.67 16.80
CA ARG A 700 8.32 -0.37 17.13
C ARG A 700 8.65 -0.03 18.57
N LEU A 701 9.03 1.18 18.81
CA LEU A 701 9.17 1.77 20.14
C LEU A 701 8.29 3.01 20.20
N GLN A 702 7.47 3.13 21.20
CA GLN A 702 6.62 4.29 21.42
C GLN A 702 6.73 4.73 22.88
N ALA A 703 6.85 6.04 23.08
CA ALA A 703 6.83 6.66 24.40
C ALA A 703 5.92 7.90 24.34
N ASN A 704 4.97 7.94 25.24
CA ASN A 704 3.99 9.01 25.37
C ASN A 704 4.02 9.52 26.80
N TYR A 705 3.89 10.83 26.97
CA TYR A 705 3.77 11.48 28.26
C TYR A 705 2.68 12.55 28.20
N ILE A 706 1.88 12.71 29.24
CA ILE A 706 0.88 13.76 29.33
C ILE A 706 0.92 14.38 30.71
N GLN A 707 0.88 15.71 30.77
CA GLN A 707 0.83 16.46 32.02
C GLN A 707 -0.05 17.69 31.87
N GLY A 708 -0.96 17.89 32.82
CA GLY A 708 -1.69 19.14 32.98
C GLY A 708 -0.77 20.28 33.43
N ILE A 709 -1.06 21.47 33.02
CA ILE A 709 -0.29 22.70 33.31
C ILE A 709 -1.16 23.76 33.97
N SER A 710 -0.53 24.78 34.53
CA SER A 710 -1.21 25.91 35.18
C SER A 710 -2.14 25.51 36.38
N GLY A 711 -1.81 24.43 37.08
CA GLY A 711 -2.58 23.94 38.23
C GLY A 711 -3.70 22.96 37.90
N ASP A 712 -4.00 22.78 36.61
CA ASP A 712 -4.92 21.75 36.12
C ASP A 712 -4.24 20.40 36.01
N VAL A 713 -4.99 19.30 36.00
CA VAL A 713 -4.49 17.95 35.66
C VAL A 713 -4.88 17.59 34.23
N ALA A 714 -4.19 16.63 33.66
CA ALA A 714 -4.58 16.12 32.35
C ALA A 714 -5.98 15.47 32.40
N PRO A 715 -6.85 15.72 31.39
CA PRO A 715 -8.19 15.15 31.38
C PRO A 715 -8.11 13.61 31.48
N PRO A 716 -8.91 12.95 32.32
CA PRO A 716 -8.82 11.52 32.57
C PRO A 716 -9.09 10.67 31.32
N PHE A 717 -9.93 11.14 30.40
CA PHE A 717 -10.20 10.48 29.12
C PHE A 717 -9.08 10.66 28.08
N ASN A 718 -8.13 11.60 28.28
CA ASN A 718 -6.93 11.78 27.45
C ASN A 718 -5.70 11.09 28.05
N ARG A 719 -5.77 10.58 29.29
CA ARG A 719 -4.68 9.81 29.89
C ARG A 719 -4.50 8.48 29.16
N PHE A 720 -3.35 7.86 29.32
CA PHE A 720 -3.03 6.62 28.62
C PHE A 720 -3.62 5.40 29.30
N TYR A 721 -4.16 4.53 28.45
CA TYR A 721 -4.72 3.23 28.81
C TYR A 721 -4.26 2.24 27.75
N ALA A 722 -3.29 1.41 28.07
CA ALA A 722 -2.73 0.44 27.16
C ALA A 722 -3.61 -0.81 27.03
N GLY A 723 -3.36 -1.61 25.99
CA GLY A 723 -4.06 -2.85 25.69
C GLY A 723 -4.85 -2.78 24.37
N GLY A 724 -4.98 -3.90 23.71
CA GLY A 724 -5.62 -4.04 22.43
C GLY A 724 -4.64 -4.27 21.27
N GLU A 725 -5.17 -4.38 20.07
CA GLU A 725 -4.40 -4.77 18.87
C GLU A 725 -3.39 -3.69 18.42
N ALA A 726 -3.58 -2.45 18.86
CA ALA A 726 -2.75 -1.33 18.42
C ALA A 726 -1.43 -1.20 19.20
N ASP A 727 -1.39 -1.67 20.45
CA ASP A 727 -0.21 -1.50 21.31
C ASP A 727 0.22 -2.78 22.03
N LEU A 728 -0.67 -3.49 22.73
CA LEU A 728 -0.40 -4.71 23.49
C LEU A 728 -1.41 -5.80 23.13
N ARG A 729 -1.08 -6.64 22.14
CA ARG A 729 -1.91 -7.80 21.77
C ARG A 729 -2.02 -8.75 22.96
N GLY A 730 -3.13 -9.44 23.10
CA GLY A 730 -3.36 -10.36 24.21
C GLY A 730 -4.01 -9.72 25.42
N PHE A 731 -3.96 -8.41 25.59
CA PHE A 731 -4.69 -7.66 26.58
C PHE A 731 -5.97 -7.04 26.02
N ASP A 732 -6.97 -6.87 26.87
CA ASP A 732 -8.20 -6.20 26.46
C ASP A 732 -7.94 -4.71 26.25
N ILE A 733 -8.76 -4.10 25.38
CA ILE A 733 -8.57 -2.71 25.01
C ILE A 733 -8.68 -1.79 26.25
N ARG A 734 -7.69 -0.94 26.46
CA ARG A 734 -7.62 0.06 27.53
C ARG A 734 -7.67 -0.53 28.95
N THR A 735 -7.33 -1.81 29.16
CA THR A 735 -7.35 -2.47 30.47
C THR A 735 -5.99 -2.47 31.19
N ALA A 736 -4.90 -2.39 30.44
CA ALA A 736 -3.55 -2.34 30.99
C ALA A 736 -3.22 -0.93 31.50
N THR A 737 -3.67 -0.62 32.74
CA THR A 737 -3.60 0.70 33.34
C THR A 737 -3.41 0.60 34.86
N PRO A 738 -2.85 1.62 35.53
CA PRO A 738 -2.89 1.70 37.00
C PRO A 738 -4.32 1.94 37.50
N TYR A 739 -4.60 1.39 38.68
CA TYR A 739 -5.85 1.59 39.41
C TYR A 739 -5.64 2.50 40.59
N GLY A 740 -6.72 3.18 41.05
CA GLY A 740 -6.67 4.06 42.21
C GLY A 740 -7.91 3.98 43.07
N PHE A 741 -7.74 4.41 44.35
CA PHE A 741 -8.83 4.56 45.29
C PHE A 741 -9.51 5.90 45.04
N VAL A 742 -10.70 5.86 44.46
CA VAL A 742 -11.51 7.03 44.10
C VAL A 742 -12.48 7.30 45.26
N PRO A 743 -12.32 8.40 46.04
CA PRO A 743 -13.20 8.68 47.14
C PRO A 743 -14.60 9.05 46.62
N THR A 744 -15.61 8.53 47.28
CA THR A 744 -17.00 8.82 46.94
C THR A 744 -17.89 8.79 48.17
N ARG A 745 -19.01 9.48 48.09
CA ARG A 745 -20.09 9.47 49.11
C ARG A 745 -21.24 8.64 48.54
N VAL A 746 -21.61 7.59 49.28
CA VAL A 746 -22.74 6.73 48.91
C VAL A 746 -23.87 6.92 49.92
N LEU A 747 -25.10 7.04 49.45
CA LEU A 747 -26.30 7.03 50.24
C LEU A 747 -26.79 5.60 50.35
N PHE A 748 -26.52 4.93 51.48
CA PHE A 748 -26.85 3.54 51.70
C PHE A 748 -28.20 3.46 52.40
N ASN A 749 -29.12 2.63 51.89
CA ASN A 749 -30.46 2.49 52.51
C ASN A 749 -30.35 1.71 53.80
N LEU A 750 -30.92 2.27 54.91
CA LEU A 750 -31.04 1.57 56.16
C LEU A 750 -32.08 0.45 56.01
N THR A 751 -31.67 -0.80 56.19
CA THR A 751 -32.46 -1.98 55.90
C THR A 751 -32.59 -2.87 57.12
N ASN A 752 -33.78 -3.37 57.38
CA ASN A 752 -34.09 -4.33 58.40
C ASN A 752 -33.55 -5.73 58.07
N PRO A 753 -33.38 -6.64 59.03
CA PRO A 753 -32.93 -8.02 58.80
C PRO A 753 -33.86 -8.83 57.87
N ASP A 754 -35.11 -8.47 57.71
CA ASP A 754 -36.09 -9.07 56.79
C ASP A 754 -35.94 -8.57 55.35
N GLY A 755 -35.00 -7.66 55.09
CA GLY A 755 -34.78 -7.06 53.78
C GLY A 755 -35.68 -5.86 53.45
N THR A 756 -36.59 -5.46 54.34
CA THR A 756 -37.40 -4.26 54.18
C THR A 756 -36.59 -3.00 54.58
N CYS A 757 -36.79 -1.88 53.89
CA CYS A 757 -36.11 -0.68 54.28
C CYS A 757 -36.81 0.04 55.44
N VAL A 758 -36.02 0.75 56.25
CA VAL A 758 -36.56 1.60 57.29
C VAL A 758 -37.18 2.84 56.61
N PRO A 759 -38.51 3.06 56.75
CA PRO A 759 -39.15 4.16 56.05
C PRO A 759 -38.71 5.51 56.62
N ARG A 760 -38.49 6.48 55.79
CA ARG A 760 -38.10 7.84 56.16
C ARG A 760 -39.24 8.56 56.91
N ASP A 761 -40.48 8.30 56.52
CA ASP A 761 -41.69 8.76 57.23
C ASP A 761 -42.49 7.57 57.76
N PRO A 762 -42.39 7.28 59.07
CA PRO A 762 -43.11 6.18 59.66
C PRO A 762 -44.64 6.33 59.59
N THR A 763 -45.15 7.57 59.42
CA THR A 763 -46.60 7.87 59.36
C THR A 763 -47.16 7.66 57.96
N ASN A 764 -46.31 7.58 56.92
CA ASN A 764 -46.75 7.34 55.56
C ASN A 764 -45.80 6.31 54.87
N PRO A 765 -45.87 5.03 55.20
CA PRO A 765 -44.98 4.02 54.64
C PRO A 765 -45.12 3.83 53.10
N GLN A 766 -46.17 4.38 52.50
CA GLN A 766 -46.40 4.29 51.05
C GLN A 766 -45.54 5.25 50.22
N THR A 767 -44.81 6.18 50.82
CA THR A 767 -43.88 7.08 50.11
C THR A 767 -42.59 6.39 49.58
N ASN A 768 -42.41 5.10 49.88
CA ASN A 768 -41.27 4.24 49.45
C ASN A 768 -39.85 4.84 49.60
N GLN A 769 -39.69 5.88 50.42
CA GLN A 769 -38.39 6.47 50.69
C GLN A 769 -37.80 5.86 51.97
N CYS A 770 -36.59 5.26 51.79
CA CYS A 770 -35.82 4.69 52.88
C CYS A 770 -35.01 5.79 53.64
N VAL A 771 -34.75 5.59 54.89
CA VAL A 771 -33.69 6.32 55.59
C VAL A 771 -32.37 6.02 54.91
N GLN A 772 -31.68 7.05 54.47
CA GLN A 772 -30.41 6.91 53.78
C GLN A 772 -29.24 7.28 54.70
N VAL A 773 -28.31 6.36 54.89
CA VAL A 773 -27.07 6.55 55.65
C VAL A 773 -25.99 7.04 54.67
N PRO A 774 -25.48 8.28 54.75
CA PRO A 774 -24.35 8.70 53.93
C PRO A 774 -23.06 8.03 54.47
N ILE A 775 -22.48 7.12 53.66
CA ILE A 775 -21.26 6.39 54.02
C ILE A 775 -20.08 6.84 53.16
N PRO A 776 -18.86 6.95 53.76
CA PRO A 776 -17.64 7.23 53.04
C PRO A 776 -17.08 5.91 52.44
N VAL A 777 -16.82 5.89 51.17
CA VAL A 777 -16.25 4.70 50.51
C VAL A 777 -15.15 5.11 49.55
N TYR A 778 -14.20 4.21 49.34
CA TYR A 778 -13.26 4.27 48.23
C TYR A 778 -13.68 3.28 47.15
N GLY A 779 -14.11 3.78 46.01
CA GLY A 779 -14.29 2.98 44.82
C GLY A 779 -12.93 2.64 44.17
N ILE A 780 -12.79 1.46 43.63
CA ILE A 780 -11.63 1.08 42.83
C ILE A 780 -11.93 1.40 41.35
N GLY A 781 -11.06 2.16 40.72
CA GLY A 781 -11.23 2.52 39.31
C GLY A 781 -9.91 2.70 38.53
N PRO A 782 -9.93 2.50 37.22
CA PRO A 782 -8.77 2.72 36.34
C PRO A 782 -8.50 4.23 36.21
N ILE A 783 -7.34 4.68 36.71
CA ILE A 783 -6.98 6.11 36.75
C ILE A 783 -6.23 6.59 35.52
N GLY A 784 -5.79 5.70 34.63
CA GLY A 784 -4.97 6.04 33.49
C GLY A 784 -3.54 6.44 33.86
N GLY A 785 -2.59 6.13 33.03
CA GLY A 785 -1.20 6.59 33.17
C GLY A 785 -1.00 8.00 32.64
N ASP A 786 -0.03 8.72 33.22
CA ASP A 786 0.53 9.92 32.58
C ASP A 786 1.70 9.59 31.64
N THR A 787 2.27 8.40 31.75
CA THR A 787 3.40 7.91 30.99
C THR A 787 3.10 6.51 30.44
N GLN A 788 3.27 6.34 29.13
CA GLN A 788 3.14 5.04 28.48
C GLN A 788 4.40 4.75 27.64
N VAL A 789 4.94 3.57 27.81
CA VAL A 789 6.03 3.05 26.97
C VAL A 789 5.60 1.71 26.40
N THR A 790 5.72 1.55 25.09
CA THR A 790 5.46 0.26 24.42
C THR A 790 6.59 -0.09 23.47
N ALA A 791 6.91 -1.37 23.42
CA ALA A 791 7.88 -1.95 22.50
C ALA A 791 7.26 -3.18 21.85
N ASN A 792 7.19 -3.20 20.55
CA ASN A 792 6.66 -4.32 19.78
C ASN A 792 7.76 -4.86 18.88
N VAL A 793 7.93 -6.17 18.86
CA VAL A 793 8.87 -6.87 17.98
C VAL A 793 8.09 -7.91 17.20
N GLU A 794 8.28 -7.93 15.89
CA GLU A 794 7.64 -8.91 15.00
C GLU A 794 8.67 -9.59 14.09
N TYR A 795 8.59 -10.90 14.03
CA TYR A 795 9.29 -11.70 13.06
C TYR A 795 8.31 -12.26 12.04
N ARG A 796 8.33 -11.70 10.82
CA ARG A 796 7.41 -12.02 9.74
C ARG A 796 8.04 -12.99 8.74
N ILE A 797 7.34 -14.09 8.48
CA ILE A 797 7.68 -15.09 7.46
C ILE A 797 6.65 -14.98 6.34
N PRO A 798 6.99 -14.49 5.15
CA PRO A 798 6.03 -14.41 4.05
C PRO A 798 5.63 -15.83 3.60
N LEU A 799 4.34 -16.11 3.57
CA LEU A 799 3.77 -17.37 3.08
C LEU A 799 3.45 -17.28 1.60
N VAL A 800 2.81 -16.19 1.18
CA VAL A 800 2.42 -15.93 -0.22
C VAL A 800 2.77 -14.49 -0.56
N GLY A 801 3.96 -14.26 -1.07
CA GLY A 801 4.40 -12.95 -1.52
C GLY A 801 4.17 -11.81 -0.51
N ARG A 802 3.29 -10.86 -0.86
CA ARG A 802 2.83 -9.77 0.02
C ARG A 802 1.42 -10.00 0.57
N THR A 803 0.77 -11.10 0.19
CA THR A 803 -0.64 -11.32 0.52
C THR A 803 -0.82 -11.98 1.87
N ALA A 804 0.06 -12.93 2.25
CA ALA A 804 -0.06 -13.65 3.51
C ALA A 804 1.28 -13.81 4.21
N ALA A 805 1.28 -13.72 5.54
CA ALA A 805 2.45 -13.91 6.38
C ALA A 805 2.11 -14.69 7.66
N LEU A 806 3.06 -15.47 8.15
CA LEU A 806 3.09 -15.98 9.52
C LEU A 806 4.00 -15.05 10.33
N GLU A 807 3.52 -14.61 11.45
CA GLU A 807 4.20 -13.61 12.28
C GLU A 807 4.32 -14.13 13.71
N PHE A 808 5.52 -14.05 14.28
CA PHE A 808 5.74 -14.22 15.70
C PHE A 808 5.97 -12.86 16.31
N PHE A 809 5.33 -12.58 17.42
CA PHE A 809 5.42 -11.27 18.04
C PHE A 809 5.72 -11.35 19.54
N ASP A 810 6.34 -10.28 19.99
CA ASP A 810 6.55 -9.95 21.40
C ASP A 810 6.15 -8.48 21.59
N ASP A 811 5.11 -8.27 22.38
CA ASP A 811 4.63 -6.95 22.74
C ASP A 811 4.92 -6.72 24.22
N PHE A 812 5.71 -5.72 24.52
CA PHE A 812 6.01 -5.25 25.86
C PHE A 812 5.45 -3.85 26.08
N GLY A 813 4.85 -3.60 27.24
CA GLY A 813 4.36 -2.27 27.56
C GLY A 813 4.24 -2.03 29.06
N MET A 814 4.34 -0.77 29.40
CA MET A 814 4.12 -0.28 30.76
C MET A 814 3.38 1.05 30.71
N ASN A 815 2.32 1.13 31.50
CA ASN A 815 1.51 2.33 31.68
C ASN A 815 1.58 2.75 33.15
N MET A 816 2.01 3.97 33.38
CA MET A 816 2.43 4.45 34.72
C MET A 816 1.78 5.77 35.07
N ALA A 817 1.41 5.94 36.32
CA ALA A 817 1.06 7.23 36.90
C ALA A 817 2.27 7.70 37.74
N ASN A 818 3.18 8.44 37.10
CA ASN A 818 4.44 8.90 37.68
C ASN A 818 4.28 10.15 38.53
N ASN A 819 3.35 11.02 38.17
CA ASN A 819 3.12 12.29 38.82
C ASN A 819 1.82 12.27 39.61
N SER A 820 1.91 12.06 40.92
CA SER A 820 0.74 12.11 41.81
C SER A 820 -0.01 13.45 41.78
N GLY A 821 0.67 14.56 41.45
CA GLY A 821 0.03 15.86 41.22
C GLY A 821 -0.98 15.86 40.08
N GLN A 822 -0.90 14.90 39.15
CA GLN A 822 -1.89 14.72 38.07
C GLN A 822 -3.17 13.98 38.52
N LEU A 823 -3.26 13.59 39.79
CA LEU A 823 -4.42 12.94 40.38
C LEU A 823 -5.10 13.85 41.43
N LYS A 824 -4.84 15.16 41.35
CA LYS A 824 -5.40 16.16 42.24
C LYS A 824 -6.91 16.30 41.98
N GLN A 825 -7.67 16.32 43.08
CA GLN A 825 -9.11 16.62 43.03
C GLN A 825 -9.36 18.13 42.87
N SER A 826 -10.43 18.48 42.19
CA SER A 826 -10.88 19.87 42.14
C SER A 826 -11.23 20.39 43.57
N PRO A 827 -11.04 21.67 43.87
CA PRO A 827 -11.41 22.23 45.18
C PRO A 827 -12.86 21.89 45.52
N GLU A 828 -13.76 22.09 44.58
CA GLU A 828 -15.19 21.85 44.74
C GLU A 828 -15.52 20.36 44.95
N GLY A 829 -14.89 19.47 44.19
CA GLY A 829 -15.01 18.01 44.35
C GLY A 829 -14.53 17.57 45.74
N TYR A 830 -13.37 18.08 46.17
CA TYR A 830 -12.80 17.83 47.48
C TYR A 830 -13.70 18.35 48.62
N ASP A 831 -14.17 19.59 48.53
CA ASP A 831 -15.03 20.19 49.51
C ASP A 831 -16.40 19.48 49.61
N SER A 832 -16.95 19.06 48.44
CA SER A 832 -18.21 18.32 48.41
C SER A 832 -18.14 16.95 49.09
N LEU A 833 -16.95 16.35 49.14
CA LEU A 833 -16.69 15.09 49.86
C LEU A 833 -16.39 15.30 51.35
N ASN A 834 -15.76 16.41 51.72
CA ASN A 834 -15.27 16.62 53.09
C ASN A 834 -16.18 17.50 53.97
N ALA A 835 -17.05 18.31 53.36
CA ALA A 835 -17.98 19.18 54.09
C ALA A 835 -19.16 18.47 54.76
N PRO A 836 -19.79 17.41 54.14
CA PRO A 836 -20.95 16.76 54.74
C PRO A 836 -20.54 15.82 55.89
N LEU A 837 -21.47 15.63 56.84
CA LEU A 837 -21.35 14.60 57.82
C LEU A 837 -21.68 13.22 57.24
N TYR A 838 -20.98 12.20 57.71
CA TYR A 838 -21.15 10.81 57.38
C TYR A 838 -21.73 10.01 58.53
N GLY A 839 -22.56 9.05 58.21
CA GLY A 839 -23.25 8.21 59.14
C GLY A 839 -24.62 8.76 59.52
N CYS A 840 -25.41 7.91 60.14
CA CYS A 840 -26.73 8.18 60.65
C CYS A 840 -26.91 7.40 61.94
N PRO A 841 -26.15 7.74 63.02
CA PRO A 841 -26.24 7.01 64.27
C PRO A 841 -27.60 7.11 64.91
N ASN A 842 -28.31 8.21 64.67
CA ASN A 842 -29.70 8.41 65.08
C ASN A 842 -30.48 9.07 63.95
N TYR A 843 -31.80 8.88 63.89
CA TYR A 843 -32.66 9.58 62.96
C TYR A 843 -33.92 10.12 63.72
N VAL A 844 -34.22 11.34 63.40
CA VAL A 844 -35.37 12.00 63.97
C VAL A 844 -36.22 12.53 62.82
N ASN A 845 -37.50 12.17 62.81
CA ASN A 845 -38.42 12.52 61.69
C ASN A 845 -37.84 12.12 60.28
N GLY A 846 -37.17 11.00 60.21
CA GLY A 846 -36.55 10.53 58.95
C GLY A 846 -35.26 11.23 58.51
N ALA A 847 -34.80 12.21 59.25
CA ALA A 847 -33.52 12.89 59.01
C ALA A 847 -32.41 12.31 59.86
N CYS A 848 -31.23 12.12 59.32
CA CYS A 848 -30.05 11.60 60.03
C CYS A 848 -29.45 12.66 60.95
N VAL A 849 -29.15 12.32 62.21
CA VAL A 849 -28.59 13.16 63.25
C VAL A 849 -27.33 12.53 63.85
N GLY A 850 -26.30 13.31 64.10
CA GLY A 850 -25.08 12.86 64.80
C GLY A 850 -24.04 12.22 63.92
N GLY A 851 -24.06 12.48 62.66
CA GLY A 851 -23.00 12.04 61.73
C GLY A 851 -21.62 12.62 62.09
N GLN A 852 -20.56 11.98 61.59
CA GLN A 852 -19.18 12.35 61.84
C GLN A 852 -18.50 12.97 60.65
N SER A 853 -17.52 13.88 60.83
CA SER A 853 -16.70 14.41 59.76
C SER A 853 -15.63 13.43 59.38
N ILE A 854 -15.50 13.18 58.08
CA ILE A 854 -14.44 12.33 57.48
C ILE A 854 -13.63 13.20 56.53
N GLN A 855 -12.31 13.10 56.59
CA GLN A 855 -11.39 13.81 55.71
C GLN A 855 -10.81 12.82 54.67
N PHE A 856 -11.15 13.03 53.42
CA PHE A 856 -10.51 12.34 52.32
C PHE A 856 -9.23 13.07 51.92
N ASP A 857 -8.33 12.33 51.25
CA ASP A 857 -7.12 12.93 50.68
C ASP A 857 -7.45 13.81 49.48
N ARG A 858 -6.64 14.85 49.32
CA ARG A 858 -6.79 15.78 48.17
C ARG A 858 -6.33 15.15 46.84
N TYR A 859 -5.58 14.08 46.89
CA TYR A 859 -5.06 13.35 45.72
C TYR A 859 -5.60 11.94 45.75
N ILE A 860 -6.05 11.49 44.56
CA ILE A 860 -6.40 10.08 44.35
C ILE A 860 -5.12 9.28 44.47
N ARG A 861 -5.10 8.26 45.31
CA ARG A 861 -3.93 7.41 45.53
C ARG A 861 -3.94 6.24 44.54
N PRO A 862 -2.87 6.03 43.72
CA PRO A 862 -2.69 4.78 43.00
C PRO A 862 -2.63 3.59 43.98
N ILE A 863 -3.26 2.51 43.63
CA ILE A 863 -3.22 1.29 44.42
C ILE A 863 -1.84 0.67 44.29
N PRO A 864 -1.12 0.40 45.40
CA PRO A 864 0.14 -0.31 45.36
C PRO A 864 0.01 -1.66 44.64
N GLY A 865 1.00 -2.04 43.82
CA GLY A 865 0.96 -3.26 43.03
C GLY A 865 0.26 -3.15 41.67
N THR A 866 -0.52 -2.06 41.41
CA THR A 866 -1.16 -1.85 40.09
C THR A 866 -0.42 -0.83 39.23
N ASN A 867 0.40 0.03 39.81
CA ASN A 867 1.25 1.00 39.13
C ASN A 867 2.63 0.37 38.84
N TYR A 868 3.29 0.76 37.76
CA TYR A 868 4.58 0.23 37.32
C TYR A 868 4.58 -1.27 36.98
N VAL A 869 3.43 -1.85 36.64
CA VAL A 869 3.34 -3.25 36.27
C VAL A 869 3.75 -3.42 34.80
N PRO A 870 4.84 -4.14 34.50
CA PRO A 870 5.20 -4.47 33.14
C PRO A 870 4.21 -5.51 32.60
N ARG A 871 3.77 -5.33 31.36
CA ARG A 871 2.96 -6.30 30.61
C ARG A 871 3.74 -6.79 29.43
N MET A 872 3.65 -8.08 29.18
CA MET A 872 4.30 -8.74 28.04
C MET A 872 3.35 -9.73 27.41
N SER A 873 3.33 -9.78 26.10
CA SER A 873 2.54 -10.71 25.32
C SER A 873 3.36 -11.35 24.22
N LEU A 874 3.51 -12.66 24.28
CA LEU A 874 4.18 -13.48 23.28
C LEU A 874 3.13 -14.20 22.46
N GLY A 875 3.28 -14.23 21.13
CA GLY A 875 2.28 -14.88 20.31
C GLY A 875 2.68 -15.21 18.88
N ALA A 876 1.75 -15.89 18.24
CA ALA A 876 1.82 -16.19 16.81
C ALA A 876 0.57 -15.67 16.12
N GLN A 877 0.74 -15.10 14.93
CA GLN A 877 -0.29 -14.46 14.14
C GLN A 877 -0.20 -14.90 12.68
N ILE A 878 -1.33 -15.13 12.06
CA ILE A 878 -1.45 -15.26 10.61
C ILE A 878 -2.14 -14.02 10.11
N SER A 879 -1.50 -13.31 9.20
CA SER A 879 -2.05 -12.14 8.53
C SER A 879 -2.29 -12.43 7.05
N VAL A 880 -3.46 -12.05 6.55
CA VAL A 880 -3.84 -12.18 5.14
C VAL A 880 -4.40 -10.85 4.66
N MET A 881 -3.76 -10.26 3.65
CA MET A 881 -4.23 -9.03 3.05
C MET A 881 -5.49 -9.29 2.21
N MET A 882 -6.57 -8.65 2.54
CA MET A 882 -7.82 -8.77 1.77
C MET A 882 -7.85 -7.72 0.66
N PRO A 883 -7.87 -8.13 -0.62
CA PRO A 883 -7.75 -7.21 -1.75
C PRO A 883 -8.95 -6.25 -1.89
N ILE A 884 -10.14 -6.66 -1.43
CA ILE A 884 -11.37 -5.85 -1.54
C ILE A 884 -11.37 -4.72 -0.49
N ILE A 885 -10.87 -4.99 0.72
CA ILE A 885 -10.96 -4.07 1.87
C ILE A 885 -9.65 -3.31 2.08
N ASN A 886 -8.56 -3.71 1.41
CA ASN A 886 -7.18 -3.20 1.58
C ASN A 886 -6.71 -3.19 3.05
N ALA A 887 -7.21 -4.12 3.86
CA ALA A 887 -6.85 -4.27 5.26
C ALA A 887 -6.39 -5.70 5.54
N PRO A 888 -5.42 -5.90 6.45
CA PRO A 888 -4.99 -7.22 6.84
C PRO A 888 -6.04 -7.86 7.77
N PHE A 889 -6.53 -9.03 7.38
CA PHE A 889 -7.24 -9.94 8.26
C PHE A 889 -6.24 -10.72 9.09
N ARG A 890 -6.39 -10.74 10.41
CA ARG A 890 -5.44 -11.32 11.34
C ARG A 890 -6.13 -12.28 12.31
N ILE A 891 -5.51 -13.42 12.52
CA ILE A 891 -5.86 -14.35 13.56
C ILE A 891 -4.61 -14.54 14.42
N TYR A 892 -4.72 -14.30 15.72
CA TYR A 892 -3.59 -14.48 16.61
C TYR A 892 -3.96 -15.22 17.90
N TYR A 893 -2.96 -15.91 18.41
CA TYR A 893 -2.96 -16.49 19.74
C TYR A 893 -1.81 -15.85 20.54
N ALA A 894 -2.14 -15.34 21.71
CA ALA A 894 -1.23 -14.66 22.62
C ALA A 894 -1.19 -15.33 23.98
N TYR A 895 0.00 -15.39 24.55
CA TYR A 895 0.29 -15.77 25.92
C TYR A 895 0.91 -14.61 26.67
N ASN A 896 0.37 -14.22 27.84
CA ASN A 896 0.75 -13.06 28.61
C ASN A 896 1.53 -13.49 29.88
N PRO A 897 2.87 -13.65 29.82
CA PRO A 897 3.69 -14.05 30.95
C PRO A 897 3.78 -12.98 32.04
N LEU A 898 3.80 -11.71 31.62
CA LEU A 898 3.79 -10.56 32.52
C LEU A 898 2.43 -9.86 32.41
N ARG A 899 1.67 -9.88 33.49
CA ARG A 899 0.32 -9.32 33.57
C ARG A 899 0.01 -8.90 34.99
N LEU A 900 -1.00 -8.07 35.16
CA LEU A 900 -1.54 -7.77 36.50
C LEU A 900 -2.32 -8.98 37.02
N TYR A 901 -1.95 -9.42 38.21
CA TYR A 901 -2.58 -10.49 38.93
C TYR A 901 -2.41 -10.19 40.43
N ASP A 902 -3.39 -9.47 40.96
CA ASP A 902 -3.32 -9.00 42.35
C ASP A 902 -4.71 -9.01 43.02
N ASP A 903 -4.71 -9.22 44.33
CA ASP A 903 -5.91 -9.18 45.16
C ASP A 903 -5.85 -7.93 46.03
N ILE A 904 -6.81 -7.02 45.78
CA ILE A 904 -6.83 -5.71 46.42
C ILE A 904 -7.86 -5.69 47.55
N ASN A 905 -7.40 -5.37 48.75
CA ASN A 905 -8.29 -5.12 49.87
C ASN A 905 -8.96 -3.74 49.72
N GLY A 906 -10.28 -3.71 49.75
CA GLY A 906 -11.03 -2.48 49.79
C GLY A 906 -10.64 -1.65 51.06
N GLN A 907 -10.51 -0.36 50.90
CA GLN A 907 -10.30 0.54 52.07
C GLN A 907 -11.66 0.78 52.74
N ASN A 908 -11.86 0.15 53.88
CA ASN A 908 -13.09 0.29 54.61
C ASN A 908 -13.01 1.47 55.61
N LEU A 909 -13.73 2.54 55.29
CA LEU A 909 -13.90 3.69 56.21
C LEU A 909 -15.20 3.60 57.02
N ILE A 910 -15.99 2.55 56.80
CA ILE A 910 -17.29 2.37 57.39
C ILE A 910 -17.13 1.82 58.80
N THR A 911 -17.65 2.51 59.78
CA THR A 911 -17.62 2.08 61.17
C THR A 911 -19.03 1.79 61.69
N ARG A 912 -19.16 0.91 62.68
CA ARG A 912 -20.46 0.58 63.28
C ARG A 912 -21.17 1.84 63.84
N SER A 913 -20.41 2.77 64.35
CA SER A 913 -20.93 4.05 64.88
C SER A 913 -21.60 4.95 63.84
N MET A 914 -21.46 4.69 62.55
CA MET A 914 -22.17 5.39 61.49
C MET A 914 -23.61 4.93 61.31
N PHE A 915 -24.00 3.87 61.95
CA PHE A 915 -25.35 3.29 61.83
C PHE A 915 -26.05 3.33 63.18
N PRO A 916 -27.41 3.45 63.21
CA PRO A 916 -28.19 3.50 64.42
C PRO A 916 -28.07 2.24 65.26
N ALA A 917 -28.32 2.34 66.57
CA ALA A 917 -28.35 1.17 67.42
C ALA A 917 -29.54 0.25 67.05
N GLY A 918 -29.37 -1.07 67.14
CA GLY A 918 -30.41 -2.04 66.87
C GLY A 918 -30.28 -2.81 65.56
N GLY A 919 -31.21 -3.77 65.31
CA GLY A 919 -31.09 -4.78 64.27
C GLY A 919 -30.96 -4.26 62.86
N ALA A 920 -31.67 -3.18 62.50
CA ALA A 920 -31.55 -2.55 61.16
C ALA A 920 -30.16 -1.92 60.96
N GLY A 921 -29.60 -1.27 61.99
CA GLY A 921 -28.26 -0.70 61.92
C GLY A 921 -27.17 -1.76 61.84
N ASP A 922 -27.32 -2.87 62.63
CA ASP A 922 -26.37 -3.98 62.60
C ASP A 922 -26.35 -4.67 61.23
N TYR A 923 -27.53 -4.92 60.71
CA TYR A 923 -27.70 -5.56 59.41
C TYR A 923 -27.16 -4.66 58.29
N SER A 924 -27.52 -3.41 58.24
CA SER A 924 -27.06 -2.45 57.25
C SER A 924 -25.56 -2.21 57.31
N PHE A 925 -24.96 -2.15 58.50
CA PHE A 925 -23.50 -2.09 58.68
C PHE A 925 -22.84 -3.32 58.12
N ALA A 926 -23.35 -4.52 58.42
CA ALA A 926 -22.82 -5.76 57.88
C ALA A 926 -22.86 -5.80 56.36
N GLN A 927 -24.00 -5.44 55.77
CA GLN A 927 -24.17 -5.35 54.35
C GLN A 927 -23.21 -4.32 53.67
N ALA A 928 -23.15 -3.10 54.26
CA ALA A 928 -22.28 -2.05 53.74
C ALA A 928 -20.80 -2.45 53.79
N THR A 929 -20.36 -3.09 54.90
CA THR A 929 -19.01 -3.57 55.06
C THR A 929 -18.71 -4.70 54.07
N GLN A 930 -19.63 -5.63 53.88
CA GLN A 930 -19.50 -6.69 52.93
C GLN A 930 -19.40 -6.14 51.47
N LEU A 931 -20.21 -5.15 51.12
CA LEU A 931 -20.28 -4.60 49.76
C LEU A 931 -19.03 -3.77 49.39
N TYR A 932 -18.55 -2.94 50.34
CA TYR A 932 -17.48 -1.95 50.08
C TYR A 932 -16.13 -2.30 50.72
N GLY A 933 -16.07 -3.26 51.63
CA GLY A 933 -14.87 -3.80 52.25
C GLY A 933 -14.38 -5.10 51.66
N SER A 934 -15.01 -5.60 50.63
CA SER A 934 -14.66 -6.88 50.00
C SER A 934 -13.30 -6.88 49.29
N LEU A 935 -12.74 -8.07 49.13
CA LEU A 935 -11.57 -8.32 48.33
C LEU A 935 -11.92 -8.19 46.84
N TYR A 936 -11.15 -7.39 46.10
CA TYR A 936 -11.28 -7.25 44.66
C TYR A 936 -10.16 -8.01 43.94
N GLU A 937 -10.52 -8.94 43.05
CA GLU A 937 -9.55 -9.69 42.24
C GLU A 937 -9.30 -8.93 40.93
N LEU A 938 -8.09 -8.42 40.72
CA LEU A 938 -7.64 -7.87 39.44
C LEU A 938 -6.83 -8.89 38.67
N ARG A 939 -7.44 -9.51 37.67
CA ARG A 939 -6.83 -10.58 36.90
C ARG A 939 -6.91 -10.29 35.42
N GLU A 940 -5.78 -9.91 34.82
CA GLU A 940 -5.66 -9.78 33.36
C GLU A 940 -5.56 -11.17 32.73
N PRO A 941 -5.98 -11.33 31.45
CA PRO A 941 -6.00 -12.64 30.77
C PRO A 941 -4.59 -13.22 30.62
N ASN A 942 -4.46 -14.54 30.85
CA ASN A 942 -3.21 -15.28 30.66
C ASN A 942 -3.00 -15.69 29.21
N LYS A 943 -4.07 -16.03 28.53
CA LYS A 943 -4.09 -16.51 27.14
C LYS A 943 -5.25 -15.85 26.41
N THR A 944 -5.02 -15.47 25.15
CA THR A 944 -6.05 -14.79 24.35
C THR A 944 -5.99 -15.30 22.92
N PHE A 945 -7.14 -15.63 22.38
CA PHE A 945 -7.30 -15.92 20.96
C PHE A 945 -8.22 -14.84 20.36
N ARG A 946 -7.76 -14.18 19.29
CA ARG A 946 -8.55 -13.11 18.66
C ARG A 946 -8.43 -13.13 17.15
N LEU A 947 -9.48 -12.59 16.56
CA LEU A 947 -9.64 -12.33 15.15
C LEU A 947 -9.87 -10.83 14.98
N THR A 948 -9.10 -10.18 14.11
CA THR A 948 -9.21 -8.74 13.92
C THR A 948 -8.92 -8.35 12.46
N VAL A 949 -9.47 -7.21 12.05
CA VAL A 949 -9.18 -6.55 10.77
C VAL A 949 -8.59 -5.18 11.10
N SER A 950 -7.33 -5.17 11.48
CA SER A 950 -6.62 -3.95 11.86
C SER A 950 -5.13 -4.06 11.61
N THR A 951 -4.42 -2.94 11.56
CA THR A 951 -2.96 -2.92 11.53
C THR A 951 -2.41 -2.83 12.95
N THR A 952 -1.34 -3.55 13.27
CA THR A 952 -0.66 -3.41 14.56
C THR A 952 0.34 -2.26 14.51
N PHE A 953 1.25 -2.27 13.54
CA PHE A 953 2.19 -1.18 13.31
C PHE A 953 2.81 -1.21 11.91
#